data_a3399e6c4f5bb8077ba90cb3e31e520a
#
_entry.id   a3399e6c4f5bb8077ba90cb3e31e520a
#
_cell.length_a   1.000
_cell.length_b   1.000
_cell.length_c   1.000
_cell.angle_alpha   90.00
_cell.angle_beta   90.00
_cell.angle_gamma   90.00
#
_symmetry.space_group_name_H-M   'P 1'
#
loop_
_entity.id
_entity.type
_entity.pdbx_description
1 polymer ?
#
loop_
_entity_poly.entity_id
_entity_poly.type
_entity_poly.pdbx_seq_one_letter_code
_entity_poly.pdbx_strand_id
1 'polypeptide(L)'
;MHILLAAALALVPPATKTVPVTDDYSGTAVTDDYRWLEPLEKDSPEVKAWTDAQLAHMRATLDPLPCRGALAEQLKPLMQITSWGVPIIRGPGYFYAQRDGNMNQPAVYVRQDGPNAGASVVIDPNVIDPTGLTSVDWWMPTWQGSRMAYGTSKAGDEMSVLKVLRLESGKWIPLADEIPGKVSFGGWDGWGDGFVYSRLLDPKDPYSRAVAFHKLGEPVERDPVFLKQTSPSEVPFGAIFGEDRWVVLGVTRGWSENDLWVAKLDAMRDGKDARIPVAVGRGARFTPQEIVGDTMYMTTTLGSPNGRLVAVDLGNPAEASWKVIVPERQDAVLSDVAFGKDEIVVTWQKDAHDLLETFRYDGKAVGEIPLPGIGTVAVRCDRKHTEMFLSFASYNAPRTVYRCDLFWKPYKPEVWAKPEVPAKLDDIEVTQVRATSKDGTSVPAFVVMRRGLKMDGSNPCVLYGYGGFNVSLTPEFIPTIVPFLERGGIYVVANLRGGGEYGESWHRAGMLGSKQNVFDDLYAVAERLIADKYTSSAHLAVMGGSNGGLLTAVAVTQRPELWTAAISAVPLCDMLRYQDFLLAKFWVPEYGASSDPAAFAWLRAYSPYHNAKPGTTYPSMLFTAGENDSRVHPLHARKMAALLQSRSASDAAAEPILLYVDRDAGHGAGKPLDKRISEAVDQWSYLMWQTGACR
;
A
#
# COMPACT_ATOMS: atom_id res chain seq x y z
N MET A 1 -11.63 43.33 -21.41
CA MET A 1 -12.03 43.53 -20.01
C MET A 1 -12.93 42.37 -19.47
N HIS A 2 -13.94 41.89 -20.22
CA HIS A 2 -14.79 40.78 -19.76
C HIS A 2 -14.08 39.41 -19.67
N ILE A 3 -13.12 39.11 -20.53
CA ILE A 3 -12.33 37.85 -20.53
C ILE A 3 -11.37 37.81 -19.34
N LEU A 4 -10.73 38.92 -19.00
CA LEU A 4 -9.85 39.01 -17.83
C LEU A 4 -10.63 38.96 -16.49
N LEU A 5 -11.85 39.47 -16.44
CA LEU A 5 -12.70 39.39 -15.24
C LEU A 5 -13.23 37.95 -15.02
N ALA A 6 -13.58 37.24 -16.10
CA ALA A 6 -14.01 35.84 -16.02
C ALA A 6 -12.86 34.92 -15.60
N ALA A 7 -11.62 35.15 -16.07
CA ALA A 7 -10.43 34.41 -15.64
C ALA A 7 -10.08 34.69 -14.17
N ALA A 8 -10.22 35.93 -13.69
CA ALA A 8 -10.01 36.28 -12.28
C ALA A 8 -11.06 35.68 -11.34
N LEU A 9 -12.31 35.57 -11.76
CA LEU A 9 -13.39 34.92 -11.01
C LEU A 9 -13.24 33.40 -10.94
N ALA A 10 -12.60 32.77 -11.93
CA ALA A 10 -12.32 31.31 -11.96
C ALA A 10 -11.22 30.88 -10.98
N LEU A 11 -10.38 31.80 -10.50
CA LEU A 11 -9.28 31.53 -9.56
C LEU A 11 -9.70 31.69 -8.07
N VAL A 12 -10.90 32.15 -7.79
CA VAL A 12 -11.44 32.23 -6.42
C VAL A 12 -12.13 30.89 -6.10
N PRO A 13 -11.79 30.22 -4.97
CA PRO A 13 -12.43 28.99 -4.61
C PRO A 13 -13.95 29.18 -4.40
N PRO A 14 -14.77 28.16 -4.73
CA PRO A 14 -16.20 28.21 -4.51
C PRO A 14 -16.54 28.50 -3.04
N ALA A 15 -17.47 29.41 -2.79
CA ALA A 15 -17.92 29.68 -1.43
C ALA A 15 -18.54 28.44 -0.80
N THR A 16 -18.08 28.08 0.40
CA THR A 16 -18.62 26.96 1.17
C THR A 16 -19.39 27.44 2.38
N LYS A 17 -20.67 27.04 2.49
CA LYS A 17 -21.51 27.40 3.66
C LYS A 17 -20.97 26.69 4.92
N THR A 18 -21.13 27.34 6.06
CA THR A 18 -20.89 26.75 7.39
C THR A 18 -22.24 26.32 8.00
N VAL A 19 -22.26 25.10 8.54
CA VAL A 19 -23.40 24.53 9.28
C VAL A 19 -22.82 23.91 10.56
N PRO A 20 -22.59 24.71 11.63
CA PRO A 20 -21.88 24.25 12.81
C PRO A 20 -22.66 23.16 13.55
N VAL A 21 -21.99 22.07 13.85
CA VAL A 21 -22.45 20.97 14.71
C VAL A 21 -21.44 20.79 15.82
N THR A 22 -21.90 20.73 17.06
CA THR A 22 -21.01 20.60 18.23
C THR A 22 -21.20 19.24 18.88
N ASP A 23 -20.12 18.49 19.01
CA ASP A 23 -20.06 17.24 19.79
C ASP A 23 -19.35 17.48 21.11
N ASP A 24 -19.70 16.68 22.12
CA ASP A 24 -19.00 16.65 23.40
C ASP A 24 -18.09 15.42 23.47
N TYR A 25 -16.81 15.63 23.70
CA TYR A 25 -15.81 14.59 23.93
C TYR A 25 -15.38 14.62 25.40
N SER A 26 -16.07 13.90 26.26
CA SER A 26 -15.77 13.82 27.71
C SER A 26 -15.67 15.19 28.39
N GLY A 27 -16.62 16.08 28.13
CA GLY A 27 -16.68 17.45 28.67
C GLY A 27 -15.94 18.49 27.82
N THR A 28 -15.40 18.12 26.67
CA THR A 28 -14.80 19.06 25.71
C THR A 28 -15.70 19.23 24.50
N ALA A 29 -16.30 20.42 24.36
CA ALA A 29 -17.10 20.77 23.19
C ALA A 29 -16.19 21.03 21.98
N VAL A 30 -16.48 20.35 20.84
CA VAL A 30 -15.77 20.54 19.56
C VAL A 30 -16.79 20.82 18.47
N THR A 31 -16.63 21.97 17.79
CA THR A 31 -17.51 22.39 16.72
C THR A 31 -16.93 22.03 15.35
N ASP A 32 -17.77 21.47 14.48
CA ASP A 32 -17.51 21.09 13.11
C ASP A 32 -18.42 21.89 12.17
N ASP A 33 -17.84 22.79 11.40
CA ASP A 33 -18.57 23.70 10.51
C ASP A 33 -18.99 23.05 9.19
N TYR A 34 -18.37 21.91 8.83
CA TYR A 34 -18.49 21.28 7.52
C TYR A 34 -19.00 19.84 7.57
N ARG A 35 -19.69 19.43 8.63
CA ARG A 35 -20.27 18.09 8.76
C ARG A 35 -21.24 17.76 7.63
N TRP A 36 -21.88 18.71 7.02
CA TRP A 36 -22.76 18.52 5.88
C TRP A 36 -22.06 17.99 4.62
N LEU A 37 -20.69 18.01 4.56
CA LEU A 37 -19.87 17.44 3.49
C LEU A 37 -19.55 15.95 3.71
N GLU A 38 -20.03 15.34 4.79
CA GLU A 38 -19.76 13.93 5.10
C GLU A 38 -20.51 12.93 4.20
N PRO A 39 -21.77 13.14 3.77
CA PRO A 39 -22.44 12.17 2.92
C PRO A 39 -21.72 11.94 1.59
N LEU A 40 -21.87 10.71 1.04
CA LEU A 40 -21.42 10.43 -0.34
C LEU A 40 -22.28 11.22 -1.34
N GLU A 41 -21.75 11.50 -2.53
CA GLU A 41 -22.45 12.26 -3.58
C GLU A 41 -23.78 11.61 -3.99
N LYS A 42 -23.84 10.28 -4.00
CA LYS A 42 -25.06 9.52 -4.31
C LYS A 42 -26.18 9.74 -3.28
N ASP A 43 -25.83 10.10 -2.05
CA ASP A 43 -26.74 10.26 -0.93
C ASP A 43 -27.07 11.75 -0.66
N SER A 44 -26.35 12.70 -1.31
CA SER A 44 -26.54 14.14 -1.14
C SER A 44 -26.30 14.92 -2.44
N PRO A 45 -27.36 15.37 -3.12
CA PRO A 45 -27.25 16.24 -4.29
C PRO A 45 -26.49 17.54 -4.00
N GLU A 46 -26.55 18.04 -2.75
CA GLU A 46 -25.85 19.25 -2.33
C GLU A 46 -24.32 19.02 -2.28
N VAL A 47 -23.87 17.90 -1.70
CA VAL A 47 -22.45 17.51 -1.71
C VAL A 47 -21.96 17.36 -3.13
N LYS A 48 -22.77 16.71 -4.00
CA LYS A 48 -22.43 16.56 -5.42
C LYS A 48 -22.25 17.91 -6.11
N ALA A 49 -23.17 18.83 -5.94
CA ALA A 49 -23.12 20.17 -6.56
C ALA A 49 -21.90 20.98 -6.06
N TRP A 50 -21.58 20.88 -4.76
CA TRP A 50 -20.39 21.51 -4.20
C TRP A 50 -19.11 20.87 -4.76
N THR A 51 -19.05 19.55 -4.86
CA THR A 51 -17.91 18.85 -5.45
C THR A 51 -17.73 19.19 -6.93
N ASP A 52 -18.83 19.31 -7.71
CA ASP A 52 -18.78 19.75 -9.11
C ASP A 52 -18.14 21.15 -9.24
N ALA A 53 -18.48 22.08 -8.33
CA ALA A 53 -17.87 23.42 -8.31
C ALA A 53 -16.38 23.38 -7.95
N GLN A 54 -15.96 22.53 -6.99
CA GLN A 54 -14.54 22.34 -6.64
C GLN A 54 -13.75 21.73 -7.79
N LEU A 55 -14.31 20.73 -8.48
CA LEU A 55 -13.67 20.13 -9.67
C LEU A 55 -13.51 21.16 -10.80
N ALA A 56 -14.52 21.99 -11.04
CA ALA A 56 -14.45 23.06 -12.03
C ALA A 56 -13.37 24.10 -11.66
N HIS A 57 -13.25 24.47 -10.39
CA HIS A 57 -12.21 25.37 -9.89
C HIS A 57 -10.82 24.76 -10.09
N MET A 58 -10.62 23.49 -9.74
CA MET A 58 -9.35 22.78 -9.92
C MET A 58 -8.97 22.71 -11.41
N ARG A 59 -9.92 22.38 -12.31
CA ARG A 59 -9.66 22.37 -13.76
C ARG A 59 -9.27 23.74 -14.28
N ALA A 60 -10.01 24.80 -13.88
CA ALA A 60 -9.70 26.17 -14.27
C ALA A 60 -8.29 26.61 -13.83
N THR A 61 -7.79 26.06 -12.72
CA THR A 61 -6.45 26.34 -12.20
C THR A 61 -5.36 25.53 -12.91
N LEU A 62 -5.56 24.21 -13.10
CA LEU A 62 -4.50 23.33 -13.59
C LEU A 62 -4.43 23.22 -15.12
N ASP A 63 -5.57 23.29 -15.83
CA ASP A 63 -5.59 23.11 -17.28
C ASP A 63 -4.78 24.16 -18.06
N PRO A 64 -4.69 25.44 -17.64
CA PRO A 64 -3.87 26.44 -18.32
C PRO A 64 -2.36 26.34 -18.06
N LEU A 65 -1.89 25.44 -17.18
CA LEU A 65 -0.47 25.37 -16.82
C LEU A 65 0.42 25.06 -18.05
N PRO A 66 1.47 25.86 -18.31
CA PRO A 66 2.22 25.78 -19.56
C PRO A 66 2.97 24.46 -19.74
N CYS A 67 3.41 23.81 -18.66
CA CYS A 67 4.12 22.51 -18.72
C CYS A 67 3.19 21.32 -18.91
N ARG A 68 1.87 21.47 -18.75
CA ARG A 68 0.90 20.36 -18.69
C ARG A 68 0.87 19.52 -19.97
N GLY A 69 0.81 20.13 -21.15
CA GLY A 69 0.78 19.44 -22.44
C GLY A 69 2.04 18.62 -22.70
N ALA A 70 3.22 19.25 -22.52
CA ALA A 70 4.49 18.58 -22.70
C ALA A 70 4.69 17.43 -21.69
N LEU A 71 4.21 17.61 -20.45
CA LEU A 71 4.27 16.59 -19.42
C LEU A 71 3.39 15.38 -19.76
N ALA A 72 2.19 15.60 -20.30
CA ALA A 72 1.28 14.52 -20.72
C ALA A 72 1.95 13.64 -21.81
N GLU A 73 2.60 14.26 -22.80
CA GLU A 73 3.33 13.55 -23.85
C GLU A 73 4.53 12.76 -23.31
N GLN A 74 5.20 13.24 -22.26
CA GLN A 74 6.33 12.54 -21.63
C GLN A 74 5.87 11.41 -20.70
N LEU A 75 4.81 11.61 -19.92
CA LEU A 75 4.32 10.62 -18.94
C LEU A 75 3.67 9.43 -19.63
N LYS A 76 2.92 9.64 -20.70
CA LYS A 76 2.21 8.58 -21.38
C LYS A 76 3.08 7.37 -21.74
N PRO A 77 4.19 7.50 -22.51
CA PRO A 77 5.05 6.35 -22.84
C PRO A 77 5.74 5.76 -21.61
N LEU A 78 6.09 6.57 -20.59
CA LEU A 78 6.70 6.09 -19.35
C LEU A 78 5.73 5.23 -18.52
N MET A 79 4.45 5.56 -18.51
CA MET A 79 3.43 4.79 -17.81
C MET A 79 2.91 3.61 -18.62
N GLN A 80 3.21 3.57 -19.92
CA GLN A 80 2.88 2.48 -20.83
C GLN A 80 3.97 1.41 -20.93
N ILE A 81 5.04 1.46 -20.15
CA ILE A 81 6.04 0.38 -20.11
C ILE A 81 5.40 -0.95 -19.71
N THR A 82 5.83 -2.03 -20.36
CA THR A 82 5.40 -3.38 -19.99
C THR A 82 5.90 -3.73 -18.59
N SER A 83 5.07 -4.41 -17.80
CA SER A 83 5.45 -4.86 -16.47
C SER A 83 5.09 -6.33 -16.26
N TRP A 84 5.93 -7.04 -15.49
CA TRP A 84 5.74 -8.45 -15.14
C TRP A 84 5.74 -8.64 -13.63
N GLY A 85 4.81 -9.48 -13.16
CA GLY A 85 4.86 -10.05 -11.82
C GLY A 85 5.84 -11.22 -11.76
N VAL A 86 6.27 -11.57 -10.55
CA VAL A 86 7.12 -12.74 -10.30
C VAL A 86 6.32 -14.02 -10.57
N PRO A 87 6.82 -14.96 -11.41
CA PRO A 87 6.10 -16.19 -11.71
C PRO A 87 5.89 -17.09 -10.49
N ILE A 88 4.73 -17.76 -10.46
CA ILE A 88 4.40 -18.86 -9.54
C ILE A 88 4.45 -20.16 -10.34
N ILE A 89 5.24 -21.15 -9.90
CA ILE A 89 5.32 -22.46 -10.53
C ILE A 89 4.22 -23.36 -9.95
N ARG A 90 3.35 -23.92 -10.81
CA ARG A 90 2.31 -24.88 -10.40
C ARG A 90 2.13 -25.95 -11.48
N GLY A 91 2.39 -27.21 -11.13
CA GLY A 91 2.49 -28.29 -12.11
C GLY A 91 3.51 -27.94 -13.20
N PRO A 92 3.16 -28.05 -14.50
CA PRO A 92 4.03 -27.65 -15.61
C PRO A 92 3.95 -26.15 -15.94
N GLY A 93 3.12 -25.36 -15.23
CA GLY A 93 2.79 -23.98 -15.57
C GLY A 93 3.57 -22.95 -14.76
N TYR A 94 4.04 -21.92 -15.46
CA TYR A 94 4.61 -20.70 -14.92
C TYR A 94 3.59 -19.58 -15.05
N PHE A 95 2.88 -19.29 -13.96
CA PHE A 95 1.78 -18.30 -13.91
C PHE A 95 2.31 -16.95 -13.48
N TYR A 96 1.95 -15.89 -14.17
CA TYR A 96 2.38 -14.53 -13.83
C TYR A 96 1.37 -13.48 -14.34
N ALA A 97 1.34 -12.34 -13.68
CA ALA A 97 0.64 -11.17 -14.17
C ALA A 97 1.54 -10.39 -15.14
N GLN A 98 0.97 -9.87 -16.22
CA GLN A 98 1.64 -8.99 -17.16
C GLN A 98 0.70 -7.88 -17.59
N ARG A 99 1.20 -6.66 -17.69
CA ARG A 99 0.50 -5.54 -18.31
C ARG A 99 1.34 -5.03 -19.49
N ASP A 100 0.86 -5.22 -20.67
CA ASP A 100 1.45 -4.62 -21.87
C ASP A 100 0.99 -3.18 -22.04
N GLY A 101 1.83 -2.38 -22.71
CA GLY A 101 1.80 -0.93 -22.77
C GLY A 101 0.44 -0.23 -22.68
N ASN A 102 -0.51 -0.63 -23.56
CA ASN A 102 -1.82 0.04 -23.66
C ASN A 102 -2.94 -0.61 -22.82
N MET A 103 -2.66 -1.69 -22.12
CA MET A 103 -3.66 -2.36 -21.28
C MET A 103 -4.00 -1.51 -20.06
N ASN A 104 -5.28 -1.32 -19.77
CA ASN A 104 -5.74 -0.64 -18.57
C ASN A 104 -5.39 -1.41 -17.31
N GLN A 105 -5.57 -2.73 -17.34
CA GLN A 105 -5.33 -3.63 -16.21
C GLN A 105 -4.35 -4.74 -16.60
N PRO A 106 -3.54 -5.28 -15.65
CA PRO A 106 -2.74 -6.45 -15.91
C PRO A 106 -3.61 -7.69 -16.13
N ALA A 107 -3.20 -8.54 -17.10
CA ALA A 107 -3.80 -9.84 -17.33
C ALA A 107 -2.94 -10.95 -16.71
N VAL A 108 -3.52 -12.12 -16.44
CA VAL A 108 -2.83 -13.30 -15.94
C VAL A 108 -2.51 -14.23 -17.11
N TYR A 109 -1.25 -14.61 -17.20
CA TYR A 109 -0.70 -15.48 -18.22
C TYR A 109 -0.14 -16.78 -17.62
N VAL A 110 -0.01 -17.79 -18.45
CA VAL A 110 0.72 -19.02 -18.14
C VAL A 110 1.64 -19.41 -19.28
N ARG A 111 2.85 -19.86 -18.98
CA ARG A 111 3.73 -20.60 -19.90
C ARG A 111 3.74 -22.04 -19.46
N GLN A 112 3.36 -22.94 -20.37
CA GLN A 112 3.35 -24.39 -20.12
C GLN A 112 4.68 -25.00 -20.55
N ASP A 113 5.14 -26.00 -19.80
CA ASP A 113 6.33 -26.79 -20.14
C ASP A 113 7.66 -26.03 -20.18
N GLY A 114 7.74 -24.90 -19.47
CA GLY A 114 9.01 -24.21 -19.27
C GLY A 114 8.87 -22.68 -19.21
N PRO A 115 9.86 -22.03 -18.56
CA PRO A 115 9.83 -20.59 -18.32
C PRO A 115 9.94 -19.74 -19.60
N ASN A 116 10.44 -20.34 -20.70
CA ASN A 116 10.63 -19.67 -21.99
C ASN A 116 9.63 -20.13 -23.06
N ALA A 117 8.65 -20.98 -22.71
CA ALA A 117 7.60 -21.42 -23.61
C ALA A 117 6.68 -20.27 -24.00
N GLY A 118 5.86 -20.47 -25.04
CA GLY A 118 4.85 -19.50 -25.45
C GLY A 118 3.85 -19.21 -24.33
N ALA A 119 3.51 -17.96 -24.13
CA ALA A 119 2.54 -17.54 -23.13
C ALA A 119 1.11 -17.64 -23.67
N SER A 120 0.18 -18.11 -22.84
CA SER A 120 -1.26 -18.05 -23.10
C SER A 120 -1.98 -17.29 -21.98
N VAL A 121 -3.06 -16.61 -22.35
CA VAL A 121 -3.89 -15.84 -21.39
C VAL A 121 -4.74 -16.80 -20.56
N VAL A 122 -4.77 -16.56 -19.25
CA VAL A 122 -5.66 -17.25 -18.30
C VAL A 122 -6.85 -16.37 -17.95
N ILE A 123 -6.58 -15.10 -17.59
CA ILE A 123 -7.59 -14.11 -17.22
C ILE A 123 -7.18 -12.77 -17.84
N ASP A 124 -8.08 -12.17 -18.61
CA ASP A 124 -7.88 -10.81 -19.13
C ASP A 124 -9.03 -9.90 -18.70
N PRO A 125 -8.84 -9.05 -17.69
CA PRO A 125 -9.87 -8.12 -17.23
C PRO A 125 -10.23 -7.07 -18.29
N ASN A 126 -9.35 -6.76 -19.25
CA ASN A 126 -9.63 -5.81 -20.33
C ASN A 126 -10.62 -6.38 -21.37
N VAL A 127 -10.69 -7.71 -21.50
CA VAL A 127 -11.70 -8.41 -22.30
C VAL A 127 -13.01 -8.55 -21.52
N ILE A 128 -12.92 -8.82 -20.21
CA ILE A 128 -14.09 -8.92 -19.31
C ILE A 128 -14.83 -7.59 -19.23
N ASP A 129 -14.09 -6.50 -19.12
CA ASP A 129 -14.63 -5.13 -19.02
C ASP A 129 -13.77 -4.16 -19.85
N PRO A 130 -14.17 -3.84 -21.10
CA PRO A 130 -13.43 -2.93 -21.96
C PRO A 130 -13.33 -1.49 -21.44
N THR A 131 -14.13 -1.11 -20.42
CA THR A 131 -13.99 0.19 -19.76
C THR A 131 -12.73 0.27 -18.88
N GLY A 132 -12.13 -0.90 -18.58
CA GLY A 132 -10.95 -1.00 -17.72
C GLY A 132 -11.23 -0.80 -16.22
N LEU A 133 -12.51 -0.67 -15.82
CA LEU A 133 -12.89 -0.45 -14.42
C LEU A 133 -12.87 -1.73 -13.58
N THR A 134 -12.91 -2.91 -14.22
CA THR A 134 -12.76 -4.19 -13.51
C THR A 134 -11.30 -4.58 -13.40
N SER A 135 -10.84 -4.84 -12.18
CA SER A 135 -9.49 -5.34 -11.88
C SER A 135 -9.51 -6.79 -11.40
N VAL A 136 -8.42 -7.51 -11.61
CA VAL A 136 -8.12 -8.77 -10.93
C VAL A 136 -7.33 -8.43 -9.66
N ASP A 137 -7.95 -8.59 -8.51
CA ASP A 137 -7.36 -8.18 -7.23
C ASP A 137 -6.32 -9.18 -6.73
N TRP A 138 -6.58 -10.46 -6.98
CA TRP A 138 -5.71 -11.58 -6.64
C TRP A 138 -6.08 -12.81 -7.49
N TRP A 139 -5.15 -13.74 -7.62
CA TRP A 139 -5.34 -15.02 -8.32
C TRP A 139 -4.41 -16.09 -7.73
N MET A 140 -4.87 -17.35 -7.72
CA MET A 140 -4.12 -18.47 -7.19
C MET A 140 -4.45 -19.75 -7.93
N PRO A 141 -3.48 -20.36 -8.67
CA PRO A 141 -3.65 -21.67 -9.29
C PRO A 141 -3.58 -22.79 -8.26
N THR A 142 -4.24 -23.92 -8.53
CA THR A 142 -4.03 -25.16 -7.77
C THR A 142 -2.60 -25.67 -7.92
N TRP A 143 -2.17 -26.56 -7.02
CA TRP A 143 -0.84 -27.18 -7.08
C TRP A 143 -0.55 -27.89 -8.41
N GLN A 144 -1.59 -28.46 -9.04
CA GLN A 144 -1.50 -29.13 -10.34
C GLN A 144 -1.54 -28.14 -11.53
N GLY A 145 -1.86 -26.86 -11.29
CA GLY A 145 -2.01 -25.86 -12.33
C GLY A 145 -3.26 -26.04 -13.20
N SER A 146 -4.26 -26.81 -12.74
CA SER A 146 -5.45 -27.18 -13.52
C SER A 146 -6.70 -26.37 -13.19
N ARG A 147 -6.70 -25.64 -12.08
CA ARG A 147 -7.75 -24.70 -11.67
C ARG A 147 -7.15 -23.39 -11.22
N MET A 148 -7.92 -22.31 -11.24
CA MET A 148 -7.53 -20.97 -10.84
C MET A 148 -8.67 -20.33 -10.08
N ALA A 149 -8.43 -19.97 -8.79
CA ALA A 149 -9.29 -19.04 -8.08
C ALA A 149 -8.80 -17.62 -8.32
N TYR A 150 -9.70 -16.67 -8.49
CA TYR A 150 -9.36 -15.26 -8.64
C TYR A 150 -10.46 -14.37 -8.11
N GLY A 151 -10.09 -13.18 -7.65
CA GLY A 151 -11.00 -12.14 -7.19
C GLY A 151 -11.04 -10.98 -8.15
N THR A 152 -12.23 -10.45 -8.41
CA THR A 152 -12.42 -9.23 -9.21
C THR A 152 -13.19 -8.18 -8.43
N SER A 153 -12.81 -6.91 -8.56
CA SER A 153 -13.54 -5.75 -8.04
C SER A 153 -13.73 -4.70 -9.12
N LYS A 154 -14.60 -3.70 -8.88
CA LYS A 154 -14.95 -2.71 -9.88
C LYS A 154 -14.75 -1.29 -9.37
N ALA A 155 -14.22 -0.42 -10.24
CA ALA A 155 -14.02 1.02 -9.95
C ALA A 155 -13.26 1.29 -8.63
N GLY A 156 -12.37 0.36 -8.25
CA GLY A 156 -11.53 0.49 -7.06
C GLY A 156 -12.25 0.30 -5.72
N ASP A 157 -13.47 -0.24 -5.69
CA ASP A 157 -14.25 -0.46 -4.46
C ASP A 157 -13.69 -1.57 -3.57
N GLU A 158 -12.75 -2.39 -4.10
CA GLU A 158 -12.12 -3.52 -3.39
C GLU A 158 -13.13 -4.57 -2.86
N MET A 159 -14.35 -4.55 -3.35
CA MET A 159 -15.38 -5.53 -2.98
C MET A 159 -15.22 -6.80 -3.83
N SER A 160 -14.07 -7.46 -3.67
CA SER A 160 -13.70 -8.65 -4.44
C SER A 160 -14.77 -9.72 -4.43
N VAL A 161 -15.11 -10.19 -5.63
CA VAL A 161 -15.94 -11.37 -5.88
C VAL A 161 -15.02 -12.49 -6.33
N LEU A 162 -15.02 -13.61 -5.59
CA LEU A 162 -14.24 -14.80 -5.94
C LEU A 162 -14.93 -15.55 -7.08
N LYS A 163 -14.14 -16.00 -8.04
CA LYS A 163 -14.53 -16.83 -9.17
C LYS A 163 -13.52 -17.94 -9.40
N VAL A 164 -13.91 -18.99 -10.08
CA VAL A 164 -13.06 -20.15 -10.35
C VAL A 164 -13.05 -20.49 -11.85
N LEU A 165 -11.84 -20.76 -12.37
CA LEU A 165 -11.63 -21.33 -13.71
C LEU A 165 -11.11 -22.76 -13.60
N ARG A 166 -11.42 -23.59 -14.60
CA ARG A 166 -10.86 -24.94 -14.80
C ARG A 166 -10.24 -25.05 -16.19
N LEU A 167 -9.09 -25.69 -16.27
CA LEU A 167 -8.43 -25.99 -17.55
C LEU A 167 -9.02 -27.27 -18.15
N GLU A 168 -9.64 -27.15 -19.33
CA GLU A 168 -10.19 -28.26 -20.10
C GLU A 168 -9.71 -28.18 -21.55
N SER A 169 -9.07 -29.24 -22.03
CA SER A 169 -8.58 -29.32 -23.43
C SER A 169 -7.80 -28.08 -23.89
N GLY A 170 -6.95 -27.56 -22.98
CA GLY A 170 -6.10 -26.37 -23.21
C GLY A 170 -6.82 -25.02 -23.11
N LYS A 171 -8.09 -25.00 -22.68
CA LYS A 171 -8.87 -23.76 -22.48
C LYS A 171 -9.27 -23.59 -21.02
N TRP A 172 -9.23 -22.35 -20.55
CA TRP A 172 -9.72 -21.98 -19.24
C TRP A 172 -11.24 -21.70 -19.29
N ILE A 173 -12.01 -22.49 -18.56
CA ILE A 173 -13.47 -22.47 -18.56
C ILE A 173 -13.98 -22.07 -17.17
N PRO A 174 -14.88 -21.05 -17.05
CA PRO A 174 -15.44 -20.65 -15.77
C PRO A 174 -16.32 -21.76 -15.16
N LEU A 175 -16.18 -21.94 -13.85
CA LEU A 175 -17.11 -22.74 -13.04
C LEU A 175 -18.26 -21.84 -12.53
N ALA A 176 -19.30 -22.46 -12.00
CA ALA A 176 -20.46 -21.76 -11.49
C ALA A 176 -20.22 -21.11 -10.10
N ASP A 177 -19.11 -21.47 -9.45
CA ASP A 177 -18.76 -21.01 -8.11
C ASP A 177 -18.39 -19.52 -8.13
N GLU A 178 -19.27 -18.69 -7.57
CA GLU A 178 -19.08 -17.24 -7.43
C GLU A 178 -19.43 -16.82 -5.98
N ILE A 179 -18.47 -16.23 -5.27
CA ILE A 179 -18.61 -15.84 -3.87
C ILE A 179 -18.38 -14.34 -3.71
N PRO A 180 -19.42 -13.54 -3.37
CA PRO A 180 -19.28 -12.11 -3.09
C PRO A 180 -18.87 -11.84 -1.63
N GLY A 181 -18.51 -10.56 -1.34
CA GLY A 181 -18.34 -10.09 0.02
C GLY A 181 -16.90 -9.76 0.40
N LYS A 182 -16.16 -9.03 -0.45
CA LYS A 182 -14.75 -8.63 -0.18
C LYS A 182 -13.89 -9.85 0.17
N VAL A 183 -13.92 -10.83 -0.73
CA VAL A 183 -13.33 -12.14 -0.51
C VAL A 183 -11.80 -12.08 -0.55
N SER A 184 -11.17 -12.75 0.43
CA SER A 184 -9.73 -13.07 0.42
C SER A 184 -9.55 -14.59 0.37
N PHE A 185 -8.58 -15.05 -0.41
CA PHE A 185 -8.32 -16.47 -0.63
C PHE A 185 -7.28 -16.99 0.37
N GLY A 186 -7.58 -18.14 1.02
CA GLY A 186 -6.72 -18.76 2.03
C GLY A 186 -6.03 -20.05 1.56
N GLY A 187 -6.24 -20.48 0.33
CA GLY A 187 -5.55 -21.65 -0.23
C GLY A 187 -6.47 -22.79 -0.66
N TRP A 188 -6.01 -23.53 -1.69
CA TRP A 188 -6.66 -24.74 -2.18
C TRP A 188 -6.43 -25.93 -1.26
N ASP A 189 -7.38 -26.86 -1.17
CA ASP A 189 -7.09 -28.21 -0.69
C ASP A 189 -6.24 -28.99 -1.72
N GLY A 190 -5.67 -30.14 -1.34
CA GLY A 190 -4.70 -30.87 -2.17
C GLY A 190 -5.19 -31.36 -3.50
N TRP A 191 -6.47 -31.58 -3.60
CA TRP A 191 -7.09 -32.03 -4.83
C TRP A 191 -7.59 -30.86 -5.68
N GLY A 192 -7.68 -29.67 -5.11
CA GLY A 192 -8.25 -28.50 -5.74
C GLY A 192 -9.77 -28.57 -5.86
N ASP A 193 -10.43 -29.40 -5.03
CA ASP A 193 -11.89 -29.57 -5.02
C ASP A 193 -12.58 -28.64 -4.03
N GLY A 194 -11.80 -27.89 -3.24
CA GLY A 194 -12.27 -26.87 -2.32
C GLY A 194 -11.13 -25.96 -1.87
N PHE A 195 -11.49 -24.95 -1.09
CA PHE A 195 -10.54 -23.95 -0.61
C PHE A 195 -11.00 -23.28 0.67
N VAL A 196 -10.04 -22.77 1.45
CA VAL A 196 -10.31 -21.85 2.54
C VAL A 196 -10.36 -20.43 2.00
N TYR A 197 -11.29 -19.62 2.50
CA TYR A 197 -11.46 -18.23 2.14
C TYR A 197 -12.00 -17.42 3.33
N SER A 198 -11.91 -16.09 3.24
CA SER A 198 -12.64 -15.22 4.16
C SER A 198 -13.48 -14.20 3.38
N ARG A 199 -14.65 -13.85 3.93
CA ARG A 199 -15.56 -12.86 3.35
C ARG A 199 -16.29 -12.06 4.39
N LEU A 200 -16.92 -10.96 4.01
CA LEU A 200 -17.98 -10.32 4.78
C LEU A 200 -19.25 -11.17 4.65
N LEU A 201 -19.87 -11.51 5.77
CA LEU A 201 -21.17 -12.22 5.77
C LEU A 201 -22.30 -11.27 5.39
N ASP A 202 -22.21 -10.02 5.79
CA ASP A 202 -23.04 -8.90 5.31
C ASP A 202 -22.14 -7.88 4.60
N PRO A 203 -22.29 -7.68 3.28
CA PRO A 203 -21.50 -6.70 2.54
C PRO A 203 -21.64 -5.24 3.02
N LYS A 204 -22.70 -4.94 3.80
CA LYS A 204 -22.94 -3.62 4.39
C LYS A 204 -22.26 -3.43 5.73
N ASP A 205 -21.87 -4.53 6.38
CA ASP A 205 -21.14 -4.50 7.66
C ASP A 205 -19.68 -4.90 7.43
N PRO A 206 -18.74 -3.94 7.41
CA PRO A 206 -17.31 -4.21 7.20
C PRO A 206 -16.68 -5.04 8.33
N TYR A 207 -17.40 -5.26 9.44
CA TYR A 207 -16.96 -6.01 10.62
C TYR A 207 -17.61 -7.39 10.73
N SER A 208 -18.28 -7.85 9.66
CA SER A 208 -18.94 -9.16 9.60
C SER A 208 -18.07 -10.28 9.02
N ARG A 209 -16.74 -10.15 9.06
CA ARG A 209 -15.82 -11.09 8.39
C ARG A 209 -15.85 -12.49 9.03
N ALA A 210 -15.87 -13.50 8.18
CA ALA A 210 -15.73 -14.89 8.58
C ALA A 210 -14.74 -15.63 7.70
N VAL A 211 -14.07 -16.64 8.26
CA VAL A 211 -13.26 -17.63 7.58
C VAL A 211 -14.08 -18.90 7.42
N ALA A 212 -14.13 -19.45 6.21
CA ALA A 212 -14.89 -20.63 5.88
C ALA A 212 -14.14 -21.53 4.88
N PHE A 213 -14.64 -22.74 4.67
CA PHE A 213 -14.20 -23.65 3.62
C PHE A 213 -15.31 -23.80 2.58
N HIS A 214 -14.98 -23.62 1.32
CA HIS A 214 -15.89 -23.85 0.19
C HIS A 214 -15.50 -25.12 -0.56
N LYS A 215 -16.52 -25.96 -0.84
CA LYS A 215 -16.38 -27.12 -1.71
C LYS A 215 -16.98 -26.78 -3.07
N LEU A 216 -16.22 -26.93 -4.15
CA LEU A 216 -16.67 -26.61 -5.49
C LEU A 216 -17.98 -27.31 -5.86
N GLY A 217 -18.90 -26.55 -6.44
CA GLY A 217 -20.23 -27.00 -6.83
C GLY A 217 -21.27 -27.07 -5.73
N GLU A 218 -20.91 -26.74 -4.49
CA GLU A 218 -21.85 -26.66 -3.37
C GLU A 218 -22.32 -25.21 -3.15
N PRO A 219 -23.54 -25.01 -2.62
CA PRO A 219 -23.99 -23.67 -2.25
C PRO A 219 -23.16 -23.05 -1.10
N VAL A 220 -22.79 -21.78 -1.23
CA VAL A 220 -21.96 -21.06 -0.25
C VAL A 220 -22.60 -20.95 1.16
N GLU A 221 -23.91 -21.07 1.25
CA GLU A 221 -24.66 -21.09 2.52
C GLU A 221 -24.41 -22.36 3.34
N ARG A 222 -23.86 -23.41 2.72
CA ARG A 222 -23.48 -24.67 3.39
C ARG A 222 -22.05 -24.72 3.86
N ASP A 223 -21.26 -23.68 3.55
CA ASP A 223 -19.85 -23.66 3.87
C ASP A 223 -19.63 -23.68 5.39
N PRO A 224 -18.83 -24.63 5.91
CA PRO A 224 -18.49 -24.64 7.32
C PRO A 224 -17.65 -23.40 7.66
N VAL A 225 -18.13 -22.64 8.66
CA VAL A 225 -17.46 -21.46 9.17
C VAL A 225 -16.48 -21.87 10.27
N PHE A 226 -15.20 -21.56 10.08
CA PHE A 226 -14.12 -21.89 11.01
C PHE A 226 -13.88 -20.82 12.06
N LEU A 227 -14.03 -19.54 11.68
CA LEU A 227 -13.78 -18.40 12.55
C LEU A 227 -14.63 -17.21 12.12
N LYS A 228 -15.17 -16.48 13.10
CA LYS A 228 -15.91 -15.22 12.87
C LYS A 228 -15.24 -14.06 13.57
N GLN A 229 -15.36 -12.89 13.00
CA GLN A 229 -14.96 -11.64 13.64
C GLN A 229 -15.83 -11.39 14.86
N THR A 230 -15.21 -11.03 15.98
CA THR A 230 -15.87 -10.79 17.27
C THR A 230 -15.75 -9.34 17.75
N SER A 231 -14.80 -8.60 17.19
CA SER A 231 -14.57 -7.18 17.50
C SER A 231 -14.25 -6.39 16.23
N PRO A 232 -14.67 -5.14 16.11
CA PRO A 232 -14.35 -4.30 14.96
C PRO A 232 -12.84 -4.07 14.71
N SER A 233 -12.00 -4.14 15.75
CA SER A 233 -10.54 -3.99 15.64
C SER A 233 -9.80 -5.32 15.39
N GLU A 234 -10.51 -6.44 15.32
CA GLU A 234 -9.96 -7.77 15.08
C GLU A 234 -10.30 -8.26 13.68
N VAL A 235 -9.32 -8.86 12.99
CA VAL A 235 -9.52 -9.39 11.65
C VAL A 235 -9.20 -10.89 11.64
N PRO A 236 -10.20 -11.78 11.49
CA PRO A 236 -9.96 -13.20 11.34
C PRO A 236 -9.38 -13.51 9.97
N PHE A 237 -8.43 -14.45 9.93
CA PHE A 237 -7.86 -14.99 8.70
C PHE A 237 -7.68 -16.51 8.81
N GLY A 238 -7.57 -17.16 7.66
CA GLY A 238 -7.28 -18.59 7.57
C GLY A 238 -6.56 -18.93 6.30
N ALA A 239 -5.61 -19.88 6.37
CA ALA A 239 -4.87 -20.36 5.22
C ALA A 239 -4.54 -21.84 5.33
N ILE A 240 -4.51 -22.54 4.18
CA ILE A 240 -4.10 -23.94 4.08
C ILE A 240 -2.60 -24.02 3.91
N PHE A 241 -1.96 -24.94 4.65
CA PHE A 241 -0.54 -25.24 4.61
C PHE A 241 -0.28 -26.75 4.66
N GLY A 242 0.96 -27.14 4.40
CA GLY A 242 1.44 -28.49 4.67
C GLY A 242 0.83 -29.57 3.78
N GLU A 243 0.91 -29.40 2.48
CA GLU A 243 0.38 -30.35 1.49
C GLU A 243 -1.11 -30.64 1.77
N ASP A 244 -1.85 -29.56 2.15
CA ASP A 244 -3.29 -29.51 2.33
C ASP A 244 -3.85 -30.23 3.56
N ARG A 245 -2.99 -30.59 4.50
CA ARG A 245 -3.41 -31.29 5.73
C ARG A 245 -3.75 -30.36 6.88
N TRP A 246 -3.21 -29.14 6.87
CA TRP A 246 -3.34 -28.18 7.95
C TRP A 246 -4.03 -26.91 7.51
N VAL A 247 -4.93 -26.42 8.32
CA VAL A 247 -5.43 -25.04 8.26
C VAL A 247 -4.86 -24.27 9.44
N VAL A 248 -4.25 -23.12 9.13
CA VAL A 248 -3.85 -22.13 10.12
C VAL A 248 -4.95 -21.11 10.21
N LEU A 249 -5.42 -20.82 11.42
CA LEU A 249 -6.42 -19.82 11.72
C LEU A 249 -5.81 -18.76 12.63
N GLY A 250 -6.18 -17.51 12.43
CA GLY A 250 -5.69 -16.44 13.28
C GLY A 250 -6.64 -15.27 13.39
N VAL A 251 -6.36 -14.42 14.38
CA VAL A 251 -7.03 -13.13 14.60
C VAL A 251 -5.97 -12.07 14.74
N THR A 252 -5.93 -11.14 13.78
CA THR A 252 -5.01 -10.02 13.79
C THR A 252 -5.60 -8.83 14.54
N ARG A 253 -4.80 -8.17 15.39
CA ARG A 253 -5.12 -6.92 16.09
C ARG A 253 -4.12 -5.85 15.69
N GLY A 254 -4.54 -4.94 14.83
CA GLY A 254 -3.62 -3.97 14.23
C GLY A 254 -2.49 -4.63 13.42
N TRP A 255 -1.30 -4.06 13.47
CA TRP A 255 -0.14 -4.49 12.67
C TRP A 255 0.96 -5.16 13.49
N SER A 256 0.85 -5.11 14.80
CA SER A 256 1.90 -5.53 15.75
C SER A 256 1.65 -6.89 16.39
N GLU A 257 0.40 -7.39 16.40
CA GLU A 257 0.07 -8.62 17.11
C GLU A 257 -1.06 -9.43 16.47
N ASN A 258 -1.03 -10.72 16.71
CA ASN A 258 -2.09 -11.65 16.35
C ASN A 258 -2.06 -12.90 17.19
N ASP A 259 -3.20 -13.61 17.24
CA ASP A 259 -3.29 -14.96 17.76
C ASP A 259 -3.23 -15.98 16.61
N LEU A 260 -2.67 -17.18 16.87
CA LEU A 260 -2.60 -18.28 15.93
C LEU A 260 -3.05 -19.60 16.54
N TRP A 261 -3.84 -20.34 15.76
CA TRP A 261 -4.22 -21.73 15.97
C TRP A 261 -3.91 -22.53 14.69
N VAL A 262 -3.70 -23.83 14.86
CA VAL A 262 -3.65 -24.79 13.75
C VAL A 262 -4.69 -25.89 13.97
N ALA A 263 -5.19 -26.46 12.90
CA ALA A 263 -6.08 -27.62 12.96
C ALA A 263 -5.86 -28.52 11.75
N LYS A 264 -6.20 -29.81 11.87
CA LYS A 264 -6.33 -30.67 10.69
C LYS A 264 -7.54 -30.19 9.87
N LEU A 265 -7.31 -29.99 8.57
CA LEU A 265 -8.34 -29.44 7.66
C LEU A 265 -9.61 -30.31 7.66
N ASP A 266 -9.46 -31.65 7.57
CA ASP A 266 -10.60 -32.56 7.53
C ASP A 266 -11.47 -32.49 8.80
N ALA A 267 -10.84 -32.34 9.99
CA ALA A 267 -11.60 -32.19 11.22
C ALA A 267 -12.45 -30.91 11.23
N MET A 268 -11.90 -29.81 10.72
CA MET A 268 -12.63 -28.54 10.62
C MET A 268 -13.76 -28.62 9.58
N ARG A 269 -13.56 -29.31 8.47
CA ARG A 269 -14.60 -29.56 7.45
C ARG A 269 -15.77 -30.39 8.00
N ASP A 270 -15.48 -31.34 8.87
CA ASP A 270 -16.47 -32.16 9.58
C ASP A 270 -17.24 -31.39 10.68
N GLY A 271 -16.96 -30.09 10.86
CA GLY A 271 -17.59 -29.24 11.87
C GLY A 271 -17.06 -29.47 13.29
N LYS A 272 -15.91 -30.14 13.44
CA LYS A 272 -15.24 -30.34 14.73
C LYS A 272 -14.32 -29.17 15.03
N ASP A 273 -14.46 -28.52 16.18
CA ASP A 273 -13.46 -27.57 16.65
C ASP A 273 -12.23 -28.32 17.15
N ALA A 274 -11.26 -28.47 16.23
CA ALA A 274 -10.01 -29.17 16.47
C ALA A 274 -8.80 -28.20 16.55
N ARG A 275 -9.04 -26.94 16.89
CA ARG A 275 -8.02 -25.90 16.96
C ARG A 275 -7.01 -26.18 18.09
N ILE A 276 -5.75 -26.24 17.73
CA ILE A 276 -4.61 -26.35 18.64
C ILE A 276 -3.98 -24.95 18.75
N PRO A 277 -3.90 -24.35 19.96
CA PRO A 277 -3.28 -23.04 20.10
C PRO A 277 -1.77 -23.14 19.89
N VAL A 278 -1.20 -22.24 19.08
CA VAL A 278 0.24 -22.12 18.84
C VAL A 278 0.78 -20.87 19.51
N ALA A 279 0.17 -19.73 19.25
CA ALA A 279 0.56 -18.45 19.82
C ALA A 279 -0.70 -17.61 20.10
N VAL A 280 -1.18 -17.62 21.33
CA VAL A 280 -2.41 -16.93 21.75
C VAL A 280 -2.12 -16.02 22.94
N GLY A 281 -2.55 -14.75 22.85
CA GLY A 281 -2.38 -13.76 23.93
C GLY A 281 -0.92 -13.38 24.19
N ARG A 282 -0.05 -13.41 23.18
CA ARG A 282 1.41 -13.20 23.34
C ARG A 282 1.86 -11.77 23.09
N GLY A 283 1.01 -10.89 22.55
CA GLY A 283 1.33 -9.47 22.29
C GLY A 283 2.45 -9.26 21.27
N ALA A 284 2.57 -10.18 20.29
CA ALA A 284 3.57 -10.13 19.24
C ALA A 284 2.97 -10.58 17.90
N ARG A 285 3.69 -10.32 16.81
CA ARG A 285 3.31 -10.77 15.48
C ARG A 285 3.85 -12.17 15.21
N PHE A 286 3.01 -13.03 14.64
CA PHE A 286 3.31 -14.39 14.23
C PHE A 286 2.80 -14.58 12.80
N THR A 287 3.70 -14.85 11.87
CA THR A 287 3.32 -15.04 10.45
C THR A 287 3.72 -16.46 10.03
N PRO A 288 2.75 -17.36 9.84
CA PRO A 288 3.02 -18.69 9.28
C PRO A 288 3.61 -18.54 7.88
N GLN A 289 4.67 -19.30 7.59
CA GLN A 289 5.37 -19.25 6.31
C GLN A 289 5.16 -20.56 5.53
N GLU A 290 5.35 -21.69 6.19
CA GLU A 290 5.22 -23.02 5.59
C GLU A 290 5.01 -24.09 6.66
N ILE A 291 4.37 -25.21 6.29
CA ILE A 291 4.32 -26.42 7.12
C ILE A 291 4.90 -27.59 6.34
N VAL A 292 5.97 -28.21 6.88
CA VAL A 292 6.62 -29.37 6.31
C VAL A 292 6.40 -30.57 7.22
N GLY A 293 5.60 -31.53 6.78
CA GLY A 293 5.16 -32.62 7.65
C GLY A 293 4.27 -32.07 8.78
N ASP A 294 4.73 -32.19 10.00
CA ASP A 294 4.09 -31.66 11.20
C ASP A 294 4.95 -30.54 11.85
N THR A 295 5.87 -29.94 11.10
CA THR A 295 6.67 -28.78 11.54
C THR A 295 6.20 -27.53 10.84
N MET A 296 5.73 -26.53 11.60
CA MET A 296 5.38 -25.21 11.10
C MET A 296 6.58 -24.27 11.22
N TYR A 297 6.94 -23.63 10.12
CA TYR A 297 7.86 -22.52 10.08
C TYR A 297 7.09 -21.21 10.13
N MET A 298 7.43 -20.34 11.06
CA MET A 298 6.80 -19.03 11.18
C MET A 298 7.80 -17.94 11.57
N THR A 299 7.59 -16.74 11.06
CA THR A 299 8.32 -15.58 11.56
C THR A 299 7.60 -14.99 12.76
N THR A 300 8.36 -14.39 13.69
CA THR A 300 7.79 -13.76 14.87
C THR A 300 8.62 -12.59 15.39
N THR A 301 7.93 -11.59 15.95
CA THR A 301 8.54 -10.48 16.69
C THR A 301 8.62 -10.74 18.20
N LEU A 302 8.19 -11.91 18.69
CA LEU A 302 8.21 -12.25 20.11
C LEU A 302 9.67 -12.31 20.63
N GLY A 303 10.05 -11.35 21.46
CA GLY A 303 11.42 -11.19 21.97
C GLY A 303 12.47 -10.90 20.89
N SER A 304 12.04 -10.47 19.69
CA SER A 304 12.90 -10.21 18.51
C SER A 304 12.25 -9.16 17.63
N PRO A 305 12.32 -7.86 18.00
CA PRO A 305 11.59 -6.79 17.29
C PRO A 305 11.95 -6.66 15.81
N ASN A 306 13.14 -7.11 15.38
CA ASN A 306 13.52 -7.17 13.97
C ASN A 306 13.10 -8.48 13.29
N GLY A 307 12.39 -9.37 14.00
CA GLY A 307 11.93 -10.65 13.47
C GLY A 307 12.96 -11.77 13.50
N ARG A 308 12.47 -12.99 13.67
CA ARG A 308 13.23 -14.25 13.54
C ARG A 308 12.35 -15.32 12.95
N LEU A 309 12.95 -16.35 12.33
CA LEU A 309 12.26 -17.55 11.86
C LEU A 309 12.40 -18.66 12.89
N VAL A 310 11.27 -19.26 13.28
CA VAL A 310 11.23 -20.41 14.18
C VAL A 310 10.54 -21.61 13.54
N ALA A 311 10.93 -22.82 13.94
CA ALA A 311 10.24 -24.06 13.63
C ALA A 311 9.48 -24.55 14.88
N VAL A 312 8.21 -24.88 14.70
CA VAL A 312 7.28 -25.33 15.74
C VAL A 312 6.82 -26.75 15.41
N ASP A 313 7.06 -27.69 16.30
CA ASP A 313 6.49 -29.04 16.22
C ASP A 313 4.99 -28.96 16.59
N LEU A 314 4.10 -29.27 15.65
CA LEU A 314 2.65 -29.23 15.84
C LEU A 314 2.14 -30.35 16.78
N GLY A 315 2.96 -31.36 17.06
CA GLY A 315 2.70 -32.36 18.12
C GLY A 315 2.99 -31.81 19.52
N ASN A 316 3.84 -30.79 19.64
CA ASN A 316 4.17 -30.10 20.89
C ASN A 316 4.38 -28.58 20.61
N PRO A 317 3.31 -27.81 20.42
CA PRO A 317 3.43 -26.41 19.99
C PRO A 317 3.84 -25.42 21.10
N ALA A 318 4.15 -25.90 22.30
CA ALA A 318 4.57 -25.05 23.41
C ALA A 318 5.80 -24.21 23.03
N GLU A 319 5.79 -22.92 23.38
CA GLU A 319 6.86 -21.96 23.03
C GLU A 319 8.26 -22.44 23.43
N ALA A 320 8.38 -23.09 24.60
CA ALA A 320 9.63 -23.63 25.09
C ALA A 320 10.27 -24.70 24.17
N SER A 321 9.48 -25.29 23.25
CA SER A 321 9.95 -26.28 22.27
C SER A 321 10.31 -25.68 20.91
N TRP A 322 10.06 -24.39 20.69
CA TRP A 322 10.36 -23.75 19.41
C TRP A 322 11.86 -23.71 19.13
N LYS A 323 12.22 -24.05 17.90
CA LYS A 323 13.62 -24.01 17.45
C LYS A 323 13.84 -22.78 16.59
N VAL A 324 14.84 -21.99 16.93
CA VAL A 324 15.26 -20.86 16.09
C VAL A 324 15.99 -21.41 14.86
N ILE A 325 15.46 -21.11 13.68
CA ILE A 325 16.04 -21.47 12.39
C ILE A 325 16.88 -20.30 11.84
N VAL A 326 16.33 -19.11 11.84
CA VAL A 326 17.06 -17.89 11.46
C VAL A 326 16.95 -16.92 12.64
N PRO A 327 18.07 -16.61 13.29
CA PRO A 327 18.06 -15.69 14.43
C PRO A 327 17.81 -14.25 13.97
N GLU A 328 17.34 -13.42 14.91
CA GLU A 328 17.24 -11.98 14.73
C GLU A 328 18.59 -11.35 14.39
N ARG A 329 18.61 -10.41 13.46
CA ARG A 329 19.74 -9.52 13.20
C ARG A 329 19.49 -8.14 13.84
N GLN A 330 20.54 -7.57 14.45
CA GLN A 330 20.44 -6.23 15.04
C GLN A 330 20.55 -5.12 13.99
N ASP A 331 21.15 -5.42 12.85
CA ASP A 331 21.43 -4.46 11.77
C ASP A 331 20.44 -4.55 10.58
N ALA A 332 19.48 -5.49 10.64
CA ALA A 332 18.50 -5.70 9.58
C ALA A 332 17.21 -6.32 10.11
N VAL A 333 16.10 -6.06 9.44
CA VAL A 333 14.76 -6.62 9.72
C VAL A 333 14.52 -7.82 8.82
N LEU A 334 14.02 -8.92 9.36
CA LEU A 334 13.54 -10.05 8.59
C LEU A 334 12.21 -9.67 7.94
N SER A 335 12.21 -9.34 6.65
CA SER A 335 11.05 -8.82 5.94
C SER A 335 10.22 -9.90 5.24
N ASP A 336 10.86 -10.93 4.67
CA ASP A 336 10.16 -12.02 3.99
C ASP A 336 10.96 -13.33 4.01
N VAL A 337 10.27 -14.46 3.82
CA VAL A 337 10.88 -15.80 3.74
C VAL A 337 10.19 -16.59 2.64
N ALA A 338 10.98 -17.21 1.76
CA ALA A 338 10.47 -18.09 0.71
C ALA A 338 11.12 -19.49 0.81
N PHE A 339 10.31 -20.53 0.63
CA PHE A 339 10.72 -21.93 0.82
C PHE A 339 10.94 -22.61 -0.53
N GLY A 340 12.18 -22.90 -0.88
CA GLY A 340 12.59 -23.76 -2.00
C GLY A 340 12.75 -25.21 -1.56
N LYS A 341 13.14 -26.08 -2.49
CA LYS A 341 13.24 -27.55 -2.25
C LYS A 341 14.17 -27.90 -1.08
N ASP A 342 15.38 -27.35 -1.05
CA ASP A 342 16.42 -27.71 -0.08
C ASP A 342 16.87 -26.49 0.76
N GLU A 343 16.43 -25.31 0.42
CA GLU A 343 16.87 -24.04 1.01
C GLU A 343 15.70 -23.09 1.25
N ILE A 344 15.87 -22.27 2.28
CA ILE A 344 15.00 -21.15 2.65
C ILE A 344 15.72 -19.88 2.18
N VAL A 345 15.04 -19.06 1.41
CA VAL A 345 15.52 -17.73 1.00
C VAL A 345 14.93 -16.70 1.96
N VAL A 346 15.79 -15.97 2.63
CA VAL A 346 15.43 -14.93 3.58
C VAL A 346 15.70 -13.56 2.96
N THR A 347 14.69 -12.70 2.97
CA THR A 347 14.84 -11.29 2.62
C THR A 347 15.06 -10.50 3.89
N TRP A 348 16.22 -9.86 3.98
CA TRP A 348 16.55 -8.92 5.03
C TRP A 348 16.39 -7.50 4.52
N GLN A 349 15.74 -6.64 5.30
CA GLN A 349 15.71 -5.20 5.04
C GLN A 349 16.74 -4.50 5.91
N LYS A 350 17.73 -3.85 5.29
CA LYS A 350 18.77 -3.08 5.94
C LYS A 350 18.81 -1.67 5.36
N ASP A 351 18.74 -0.66 6.23
CA ASP A 351 18.69 0.74 5.80
C ASP A 351 17.66 0.98 4.68
N ALA A 352 16.46 0.40 4.87
CA ALA A 352 15.32 0.48 3.95
C ALA A 352 15.57 -0.06 2.52
N HIS A 353 16.51 -1.01 2.33
CA HIS A 353 16.67 -1.77 1.08
C HIS A 353 16.93 -3.25 1.36
N ASP A 354 16.74 -4.10 0.38
CA ASP A 354 16.72 -5.54 0.58
C ASP A 354 18.06 -6.21 0.29
N LEU A 355 18.33 -7.27 1.06
CA LEU A 355 19.43 -8.23 0.88
C LEU A 355 18.84 -9.63 0.90
N LEU A 356 19.43 -10.58 0.17
CA LEU A 356 18.99 -11.98 0.14
C LEU A 356 20.07 -12.91 0.69
N GLU A 357 19.67 -13.75 1.66
CA GLU A 357 20.50 -14.77 2.26
C GLU A 357 19.76 -16.11 2.25
N THR A 358 20.49 -17.21 2.08
CA THR A 358 19.89 -18.55 2.05
C THR A 358 20.33 -19.38 3.24
N PHE A 359 19.41 -20.20 3.72
CA PHE A 359 19.60 -21.13 4.84
C PHE A 359 19.07 -22.50 4.48
N ARG A 360 19.62 -23.54 5.09
CA ARG A 360 18.98 -24.86 5.10
C ARG A 360 17.84 -24.90 6.10
N TYR A 361 16.99 -25.91 6.02
CA TYR A 361 15.88 -26.11 6.93
C TYR A 361 16.31 -26.35 8.40
N ASP A 362 17.58 -26.73 8.64
CA ASP A 362 18.18 -26.87 9.97
C ASP A 362 18.76 -25.55 10.54
N GLY A 363 18.71 -24.46 9.76
CA GLY A 363 19.20 -23.13 10.13
C GLY A 363 20.65 -22.85 9.72
N LYS A 364 21.33 -23.78 9.02
CA LYS A 364 22.69 -23.55 8.54
C LYS A 364 22.68 -22.56 7.37
N ALA A 365 23.37 -21.43 7.50
CA ALA A 365 23.57 -20.48 6.42
C ALA A 365 24.30 -21.14 5.24
N VAL A 366 23.86 -20.83 4.02
CA VAL A 366 24.42 -21.38 2.77
C VAL A 366 25.17 -20.30 2.00
N GLY A 367 24.56 -19.12 1.79
CA GLY A 367 25.20 -18.02 1.08
C GLY A 367 24.27 -16.86 0.78
N GLU A 368 24.80 -15.88 0.10
CA GLU A 368 24.05 -14.68 -0.33
C GLU A 368 23.71 -14.76 -1.82
N ILE A 369 22.52 -14.26 -2.18
CA ILE A 369 22.11 -14.10 -3.58
C ILE A 369 22.42 -12.65 -3.98
N PRO A 370 23.30 -12.43 -4.97
CA PRO A 370 23.71 -11.09 -5.37
C PRO A 370 22.54 -10.32 -6.01
N LEU A 371 22.39 -9.06 -5.63
CA LEU A 371 21.43 -8.13 -6.19
C LEU A 371 22.14 -7.07 -7.05
N PRO A 372 21.44 -6.46 -8.04
CA PRO A 372 22.05 -5.44 -8.91
C PRO A 372 22.49 -4.16 -8.20
N GLY A 373 21.99 -3.88 -7.00
CA GLY A 373 22.30 -2.68 -6.23
C GLY A 373 21.34 -2.44 -5.08
N ILE A 374 21.23 -1.18 -4.65
CA ILE A 374 20.24 -0.74 -3.64
C ILE A 374 18.85 -0.81 -4.26
N GLY A 375 17.97 -1.64 -3.70
CA GLY A 375 16.65 -1.85 -4.26
C GLY A 375 15.75 -2.71 -3.39
N THR A 376 14.60 -3.04 -3.95
CA THR A 376 13.56 -3.88 -3.36
C THR A 376 13.41 -5.15 -4.15
N VAL A 377 13.24 -6.28 -3.46
CA VAL A 377 13.01 -7.58 -4.08
C VAL A 377 11.67 -8.19 -3.68
N ALA A 378 11.11 -9.02 -4.55
CA ALA A 378 10.08 -9.99 -4.20
C ALA A 378 10.53 -11.37 -4.71
N VAL A 379 10.49 -12.37 -3.84
CA VAL A 379 10.98 -13.73 -4.13
C VAL A 379 9.82 -14.70 -4.20
N ARG A 380 9.88 -15.66 -5.15
CA ARG A 380 8.96 -16.80 -5.22
C ARG A 380 9.76 -18.08 -5.41
N CYS A 381 9.59 -19.01 -4.48
CA CYS A 381 10.10 -20.38 -4.53
C CYS A 381 8.94 -21.37 -4.48
N ASP A 382 9.23 -22.61 -4.83
CA ASP A 382 8.35 -23.74 -4.60
C ASP A 382 9.16 -24.88 -3.98
N ARG A 383 8.62 -25.55 -2.94
CA ARG A 383 9.33 -26.65 -2.25
C ARG A 383 9.60 -27.88 -3.11
N LYS A 384 8.96 -27.99 -4.28
CA LYS A 384 9.19 -29.12 -5.21
C LYS A 384 10.29 -28.80 -6.23
N HIS A 385 10.74 -27.55 -6.29
CA HIS A 385 11.70 -27.07 -7.27
C HIS A 385 12.91 -26.40 -6.63
N THR A 386 14.07 -26.52 -7.28
CA THR A 386 15.25 -25.71 -6.95
C THR A 386 15.23 -24.36 -7.62
N GLU A 387 14.33 -24.18 -8.57
CA GLU A 387 14.15 -22.95 -9.33
C GLU A 387 13.41 -21.91 -8.49
N MET A 388 13.93 -20.69 -8.54
CA MET A 388 13.32 -19.54 -7.92
C MET A 388 13.21 -18.40 -8.93
N PHE A 389 12.20 -17.56 -8.75
CA PHE A 389 12.09 -16.27 -9.42
C PHE A 389 12.18 -15.15 -8.39
N LEU A 390 12.84 -14.06 -8.78
CA LEU A 390 12.85 -12.82 -8.01
C LEU A 390 12.63 -11.62 -8.91
N SER A 391 11.99 -10.59 -8.42
CA SER A 391 12.02 -9.28 -9.05
C SER A 391 12.92 -8.35 -8.28
N PHE A 392 13.59 -7.44 -8.98
CA PHE A 392 14.37 -6.34 -8.40
C PHE A 392 13.92 -5.02 -9.02
N ALA A 393 13.76 -3.99 -8.18
CA ALA A 393 13.49 -2.62 -8.60
C ALA A 393 14.30 -1.63 -7.76
N SER A 394 14.57 -0.46 -8.33
CA SER A 394 15.13 0.70 -7.61
C SER A 394 14.58 1.98 -8.23
N TYR A 395 14.79 3.14 -7.61
CA TYR A 395 14.33 4.41 -8.17
C TYR A 395 14.87 4.71 -9.57
N ASN A 396 16.04 4.19 -9.91
CA ASN A 396 16.70 4.33 -11.23
C ASN A 396 16.71 3.02 -12.04
N ALA A 397 16.04 1.97 -11.58
CA ALA A 397 15.98 0.68 -12.26
C ALA A 397 14.55 0.13 -12.26
N PRO A 398 13.94 -0.06 -13.44
CA PRO A 398 12.57 -0.60 -13.52
C PRO A 398 12.56 -2.04 -13.05
N ARG A 399 11.40 -2.49 -12.54
CA ARG A 399 11.19 -3.84 -12.02
C ARG A 399 11.54 -4.88 -13.07
N THR A 400 12.64 -5.57 -12.86
CA THR A 400 13.17 -6.63 -13.69
C THR A 400 12.98 -7.96 -12.98
N VAL A 401 12.47 -8.97 -13.67
CA VAL A 401 12.31 -10.33 -13.13
C VAL A 401 13.52 -11.17 -13.52
N TYR A 402 14.07 -11.84 -12.54
CA TYR A 402 15.21 -12.75 -12.69
C TYR A 402 14.79 -14.17 -12.33
N ARG A 403 15.45 -15.13 -12.94
CA ARG A 403 15.39 -16.57 -12.63
C ARG A 403 16.71 -17.01 -12.01
N CYS A 404 16.67 -17.84 -10.99
CA CYS A 404 17.86 -18.38 -10.35
C CYS A 404 17.61 -19.84 -9.96
N ASP A 405 18.57 -20.71 -10.15
CA ASP A 405 18.54 -22.09 -9.66
C ASP A 405 19.33 -22.18 -8.35
N LEU A 406 18.64 -22.51 -7.26
CA LEU A 406 19.22 -22.60 -5.92
C LEU A 406 20.17 -23.79 -5.75
N PHE A 407 20.18 -24.75 -6.67
CA PHE A 407 21.10 -25.90 -6.62
C PHE A 407 22.55 -25.48 -6.90
N TRP A 408 22.77 -24.56 -7.86
CA TRP A 408 24.10 -24.18 -8.31
C TRP A 408 24.69 -23.02 -7.49
N LYS A 409 25.97 -23.18 -7.08
CA LYS A 409 26.71 -22.15 -6.32
C LYS A 409 27.95 -21.72 -7.11
N PRO A 410 28.36 -20.44 -7.10
CA PRO A 410 27.61 -19.31 -6.51
C PRO A 410 26.29 -19.03 -7.26
N TYR A 411 25.32 -18.44 -6.57
CA TYR A 411 24.04 -18.07 -7.18
C TYR A 411 24.24 -17.08 -8.32
N LYS A 412 23.52 -17.28 -9.43
CA LYS A 412 23.59 -16.44 -10.63
C LYS A 412 22.17 -16.12 -11.12
N PRO A 413 21.53 -15.06 -10.60
CA PRO A 413 20.26 -14.60 -11.15
C PRO A 413 20.42 -14.16 -12.60
N GLU A 414 19.64 -14.74 -13.51
CA GLU A 414 19.60 -14.40 -14.93
C GLU A 414 18.31 -13.63 -15.26
N VAL A 415 18.40 -12.62 -16.11
CA VAL A 415 17.23 -11.84 -16.52
C VAL A 415 16.23 -12.73 -17.25
N TRP A 416 15.02 -12.85 -16.70
CA TRP A 416 13.89 -13.55 -17.33
C TRP A 416 12.98 -12.58 -18.10
N ALA A 417 12.66 -11.41 -17.50
CA ALA A 417 11.88 -10.36 -18.15
C ALA A 417 12.33 -8.98 -17.65
N LYS A 418 12.56 -8.07 -18.59
CA LYS A 418 13.01 -6.69 -18.31
C LYS A 418 12.23 -5.71 -19.17
N PRO A 419 11.64 -4.64 -18.62
CA PRO A 419 10.98 -3.61 -19.39
C PRO A 419 11.99 -2.71 -20.15
N GLU A 420 11.59 -2.24 -21.32
CA GLU A 420 12.25 -1.13 -21.99
C GLU A 420 11.62 0.17 -21.51
N VAL A 421 12.47 1.10 -21.05
CA VAL A 421 12.04 2.40 -20.56
C VAL A 421 12.43 3.47 -21.57
N PRO A 422 11.49 4.30 -22.06
CA PRO A 422 11.78 5.35 -23.03
C PRO A 422 12.37 6.59 -22.33
N ALA A 423 13.39 6.41 -21.49
CA ALA A 423 14.10 7.47 -20.80
C ALA A 423 15.52 7.03 -20.45
N LYS A 424 16.42 8.02 -20.29
CA LYS A 424 17.77 7.77 -19.82
C LYS A 424 17.80 7.76 -18.30
N LEU A 425 18.13 6.60 -17.70
CA LEU A 425 18.17 6.40 -16.26
C LEU A 425 19.59 6.33 -15.68
N ASP A 426 20.62 6.19 -16.53
CA ASP A 426 22.02 5.95 -16.11
C ASP A 426 22.64 7.11 -15.34
N ASP A 427 22.12 8.32 -15.48
CA ASP A 427 22.57 9.53 -14.79
C ASP A 427 21.73 9.85 -13.54
N ILE A 428 20.74 9.03 -13.22
CA ILE A 428 19.97 9.14 -11.98
C ILE A 428 20.78 8.50 -10.85
N GLU A 429 21.11 9.29 -9.86
CA GLU A 429 21.80 8.89 -8.64
C GLU A 429 20.77 8.65 -7.52
N VAL A 430 20.98 7.57 -6.76
CA VAL A 430 20.19 7.22 -5.57
C VAL A 430 21.14 7.17 -4.39
N THR A 431 20.97 8.07 -3.45
CA THR A 431 21.79 8.17 -2.24
C THR A 431 20.91 8.21 -0.99
N GLN A 432 21.50 8.08 0.19
CA GLN A 432 20.80 8.27 1.47
C GLN A 432 21.42 9.42 2.24
N VAL A 433 20.56 10.23 2.85
CA VAL A 433 20.91 11.22 3.87
C VAL A 433 20.30 10.80 5.21
N ARG A 434 20.86 11.32 6.31
CA ARG A 434 20.29 11.12 7.66
C ARG A 434 20.02 12.48 8.29
N ALA A 435 18.80 12.65 8.77
CA ALA A 435 18.40 13.81 9.58
C ALA A 435 18.34 13.45 11.06
N THR A 436 18.53 14.41 11.93
CA THR A 436 18.37 14.20 13.36
C THR A 436 17.02 14.76 13.79
N SER A 437 16.11 13.88 14.20
CA SER A 437 14.79 14.27 14.70
C SER A 437 14.89 15.02 16.02
N LYS A 438 13.80 15.64 16.43
CA LYS A 438 13.70 16.48 17.64
C LYS A 438 14.16 15.78 18.93
N ASP A 439 13.98 14.47 19.01
CA ASP A 439 14.39 13.65 20.18
C ASP A 439 15.78 13.01 20.02
N GLY A 440 16.53 13.37 18.96
CA GLY A 440 17.84 12.82 18.64
C GLY A 440 17.84 11.57 17.77
N THR A 441 16.68 11.05 17.39
CA THR A 441 16.56 9.88 16.51
C THR A 441 17.13 10.18 15.12
N SER A 442 17.96 9.27 14.58
CA SER A 442 18.51 9.37 13.24
C SER A 442 17.49 8.83 12.21
N VAL A 443 16.98 9.72 11.37
CA VAL A 443 15.95 9.44 10.37
C VAL A 443 16.58 9.39 8.98
N PRO A 444 16.57 8.25 8.27
CA PRO A 444 17.11 8.16 6.91
C PRO A 444 16.10 8.65 5.88
N ALA A 445 16.62 9.11 4.76
CA ALA A 445 15.83 9.43 3.57
C ALA A 445 16.64 9.11 2.31
N PHE A 446 15.99 8.50 1.31
CA PHE A 446 16.56 8.37 -0.02
C PHE A 446 16.44 9.70 -0.77
N VAL A 447 17.51 10.08 -1.46
CA VAL A 447 17.57 11.23 -2.34
C VAL A 447 17.82 10.72 -3.76
N VAL A 448 16.90 11.06 -4.65
CA VAL A 448 16.90 10.64 -6.06
C VAL A 448 17.04 11.89 -6.93
N MET A 449 18.11 12.00 -7.69
CA MET A 449 18.39 13.18 -8.51
C MET A 449 19.30 12.83 -9.69
N ARG A 450 19.42 13.73 -10.65
CA ARG A 450 20.45 13.60 -11.69
C ARG A 450 21.82 13.98 -11.16
N ARG A 451 22.84 13.27 -11.62
CA ARG A 451 24.23 13.57 -11.29
C ARG A 451 24.61 14.97 -11.76
N GLY A 452 25.39 15.65 -10.93
CA GLY A 452 25.95 16.96 -11.28
C GLY A 452 25.02 18.14 -11.04
N LEU A 453 23.89 17.95 -10.37
CA LEU A 453 23.06 19.06 -9.90
C LEU A 453 23.85 19.92 -8.91
N LYS A 454 23.72 21.24 -9.06
CA LYS A 454 24.32 22.19 -8.13
C LYS A 454 23.47 22.33 -6.88
N MET A 455 24.09 22.13 -5.72
CA MET A 455 23.41 22.27 -4.43
C MET A 455 23.53 23.71 -3.93
N ASP A 456 22.66 24.59 -4.42
CA ASP A 456 22.64 26.02 -4.06
C ASP A 456 21.32 26.48 -3.39
N GLY A 457 20.40 25.54 -3.15
CA GLY A 457 19.09 25.80 -2.55
C GLY A 457 17.98 26.19 -3.53
N SER A 458 18.27 26.19 -4.84
CA SER A 458 17.28 26.58 -5.86
C SER A 458 16.62 25.42 -6.58
N ASN A 459 16.99 24.16 -6.28
CA ASN A 459 16.43 23.01 -6.98
C ASN A 459 15.00 22.73 -6.52
N PRO A 460 14.07 22.48 -7.46
CA PRO A 460 12.76 21.93 -7.15
C PRO A 460 12.89 20.61 -6.39
N CYS A 461 12.14 20.44 -5.30
CA CYS A 461 12.22 19.24 -4.49
C CYS A 461 10.82 18.76 -4.07
N VAL A 462 10.61 17.45 -4.14
CA VAL A 462 9.40 16.79 -3.63
C VAL A 462 9.82 15.78 -2.57
N LEU A 463 9.35 15.97 -1.34
CA LEU A 463 9.55 15.06 -0.21
C LEU A 463 8.32 14.18 -0.04
N TYR A 464 8.47 12.87 -0.22
CA TYR A 464 7.44 11.87 0.00
C TYR A 464 7.61 11.18 1.36
N GLY A 465 6.50 10.94 2.06
CA GLY A 465 6.50 10.20 3.31
C GLY A 465 5.20 9.45 3.56
N TYR A 466 5.27 8.46 4.47
CA TYR A 466 4.10 7.67 4.90
C TYR A 466 4.00 7.59 6.43
N GLY A 467 4.93 6.90 7.10
CA GLY A 467 5.12 6.88 8.55
C GLY A 467 3.93 6.30 9.34
N GLY A 468 3.58 5.03 9.12
CA GLY A 468 2.55 4.34 9.87
C GLY A 468 2.33 2.90 9.42
N PHE A 469 1.55 2.16 10.21
CA PHE A 469 1.06 0.82 9.86
C PHE A 469 2.15 -0.21 9.58
N ASN A 470 3.36 -0.01 10.12
CA ASN A 470 4.50 -0.88 9.87
C ASN A 470 4.86 -1.02 8.37
N VAL A 471 4.50 -0.01 7.55
CA VAL A 471 4.79 0.00 6.11
C VAL A 471 6.17 0.58 5.87
N SER A 472 7.08 -0.23 5.33
CA SER A 472 8.41 0.22 4.91
C SER A 472 8.34 0.88 3.53
N LEU A 473 8.95 2.05 3.40
CA LEU A 473 9.18 2.70 2.11
C LEU A 473 10.55 2.28 1.57
N THR A 474 10.54 1.39 0.60
CA THR A 474 11.74 0.84 -0.04
C THR A 474 11.87 1.31 -1.49
N PRO A 475 13.07 1.27 -2.10
CA PRO A 475 13.28 1.77 -3.46
C PRO A 475 12.44 1.04 -4.50
N GLU A 476 11.64 1.81 -5.26
CA GLU A 476 10.80 1.33 -6.35
C GLU A 476 10.94 2.26 -7.56
N PHE A 477 10.78 1.71 -8.77
CA PHE A 477 10.77 2.54 -9.97
C PHE A 477 9.43 3.29 -10.09
N ILE A 478 9.51 4.60 -10.05
CA ILE A 478 8.37 5.50 -10.16
C ILE A 478 8.46 6.25 -11.49
N PRO A 479 7.81 5.79 -12.58
CA PRO A 479 7.96 6.39 -13.89
C PRO A 479 7.55 7.87 -13.94
N THR A 480 6.65 8.28 -13.04
CA THR A 480 6.10 9.65 -13.02
C THR A 480 7.08 10.70 -12.51
N ILE A 481 8.14 10.31 -11.76
CA ILE A 481 9.17 11.28 -11.33
C ILE A 481 10.19 11.60 -12.41
N VAL A 482 10.31 10.76 -13.44
CA VAL A 482 11.36 10.90 -14.47
C VAL A 482 11.32 12.28 -15.15
N PRO A 483 10.16 12.80 -15.63
CA PRO A 483 10.12 14.14 -16.22
C PRO A 483 10.47 15.28 -15.24
N PHE A 484 10.23 15.08 -13.94
CA PHE A 484 10.62 16.04 -12.91
C PHE A 484 12.13 16.04 -12.68
N LEU A 485 12.75 14.86 -12.59
CA LEU A 485 14.21 14.72 -12.50
C LEU A 485 14.91 15.30 -13.73
N GLU A 486 14.33 15.14 -14.93
CA GLU A 486 14.83 15.72 -16.18
C GLU A 486 14.88 17.25 -16.18
N ARG A 487 14.05 17.89 -15.37
CA ARG A 487 13.99 19.35 -15.17
C ARG A 487 14.84 19.84 -13.99
N GLY A 488 15.74 18.99 -13.47
CA GLY A 488 16.57 19.31 -12.31
C GLY A 488 15.86 19.17 -10.96
N GLY A 489 14.74 18.46 -10.94
CA GLY A 489 14.04 18.13 -9.69
C GLY A 489 14.78 17.10 -8.84
N ILE A 490 14.54 17.15 -7.53
CA ILE A 490 15.04 16.20 -6.55
C ILE A 490 13.82 15.51 -5.92
N TYR A 491 13.77 14.18 -5.97
CA TYR A 491 12.74 13.40 -5.31
C TYR A 491 13.31 12.72 -4.07
N VAL A 492 12.66 12.93 -2.93
CA VAL A 492 13.14 12.42 -1.63
C VAL A 492 12.08 11.53 -1.01
N VAL A 493 12.49 10.37 -0.48
CA VAL A 493 11.60 9.46 0.24
C VAL A 493 12.12 9.30 1.67
N ALA A 494 11.34 9.79 2.64
CA ALA A 494 11.70 9.73 4.05
C ALA A 494 11.22 8.42 4.70
N ASN A 495 12.13 7.75 5.40
CA ASN A 495 11.86 6.53 6.15
C ASN A 495 11.53 6.90 7.60
N LEU A 496 10.26 7.25 7.84
CA LEU A 496 9.80 7.82 9.10
C LEU A 496 9.42 6.74 10.12
N ARG A 497 9.54 7.03 11.42
CA ARG A 497 8.95 6.19 12.46
C ARG A 497 7.48 5.92 12.18
N GLY A 498 6.94 4.80 12.71
CA GLY A 498 5.63 4.29 12.32
C GLY A 498 5.68 3.33 11.12
N GLY A 499 6.72 3.41 10.28
CA GLY A 499 7.06 2.40 9.28
C GLY A 499 7.73 1.16 9.86
N GLY A 500 8.10 0.21 8.98
CA GLY A 500 8.72 -1.06 9.35
C GLY A 500 10.23 -1.14 9.13
N GLU A 501 10.86 -0.08 8.63
CA GLU A 501 12.23 -0.08 8.10
C GLU A 501 13.29 -0.52 9.13
N TYR A 502 13.01 -0.31 10.41
CA TYR A 502 13.87 -0.73 11.53
C TYR A 502 13.10 -1.57 12.55
N GLY A 503 12.13 -2.35 12.08
CA GLY A 503 11.39 -3.34 12.85
C GLY A 503 10.28 -2.76 13.75
N GLU A 504 9.77 -3.62 14.64
CA GLU A 504 8.60 -3.33 15.46
C GLU A 504 8.82 -2.14 16.41
N SER A 505 10.05 -1.93 16.88
CA SER A 505 10.37 -0.77 17.74
C SER A 505 10.23 0.55 16.99
N TRP A 506 10.58 0.58 15.70
CA TRP A 506 10.44 1.75 14.83
C TRP A 506 8.96 2.05 14.55
N HIS A 507 8.16 1.01 14.31
CA HIS A 507 6.72 1.12 14.15
C HIS A 507 6.06 1.69 15.42
N ARG A 508 6.30 1.09 16.58
CA ARG A 508 5.71 1.52 17.85
C ARG A 508 6.08 2.95 18.25
N ALA A 509 7.26 3.40 17.86
CA ALA A 509 7.70 4.78 18.12
C ALA A 509 6.95 5.85 17.29
N GLY A 510 6.08 5.44 16.33
CA GLY A 510 5.28 6.34 15.49
C GLY A 510 3.77 6.10 15.56
N MET A 511 3.24 5.36 16.55
CA MET A 511 1.82 5.08 16.69
C MET A 511 1.23 5.63 18.01
N LEU A 512 -0.11 5.70 18.08
CA LEU A 512 -0.86 6.15 19.27
C LEU A 512 -0.35 7.50 19.79
N GLY A 513 -0.08 7.61 21.09
CA GLY A 513 0.46 8.82 21.74
C GLY A 513 1.84 9.25 21.23
N SER A 514 2.58 8.38 20.53
CA SER A 514 3.89 8.68 19.93
C SER A 514 3.79 9.18 18.48
N LYS A 515 2.58 9.34 17.92
CA LYS A 515 2.38 9.73 16.51
C LYS A 515 3.04 11.05 16.11
N GLN A 516 3.22 11.99 17.04
CA GLN A 516 3.92 13.25 16.78
C GLN A 516 5.38 13.04 16.33
N ASN A 517 6.03 11.95 16.73
CA ASN A 517 7.39 11.63 16.30
C ASN A 517 7.51 11.49 14.77
N VAL A 518 6.45 10.98 14.12
CA VAL A 518 6.40 10.83 12.66
C VAL A 518 6.48 12.19 11.95
N PHE A 519 5.77 13.17 12.49
CA PHE A 519 5.73 14.53 11.95
C PHE A 519 7.06 15.26 12.24
N ASP A 520 7.58 15.12 13.44
CA ASP A 520 8.89 15.69 13.82
C ASP A 520 10.02 15.10 12.97
N ASP A 521 9.96 13.81 12.61
CA ASP A 521 10.91 13.15 11.70
C ASP A 521 10.85 13.78 10.29
N LEU A 522 9.64 14.01 9.76
CA LEU A 522 9.46 14.64 8.45
C LEU A 522 10.04 16.06 8.43
N TYR A 523 9.81 16.84 9.50
CA TYR A 523 10.36 18.20 9.60
C TYR A 523 11.87 18.18 9.65
N ALA A 524 12.46 17.26 10.41
CA ALA A 524 13.91 17.11 10.48
C ALA A 524 14.53 16.79 9.11
N VAL A 525 13.87 15.91 8.30
CA VAL A 525 14.33 15.64 6.93
C VAL A 525 14.23 16.90 6.07
N ALA A 526 13.11 17.63 6.10
CA ALA A 526 12.92 18.86 5.35
C ALA A 526 13.98 19.93 5.71
N GLU A 527 14.19 20.15 7.01
CA GLU A 527 15.21 21.11 7.51
C GLU A 527 16.62 20.69 7.11
N ARG A 528 16.92 19.39 7.10
CA ARG A 528 18.20 18.86 6.64
C ARG A 528 18.43 19.14 5.15
N LEU A 529 17.41 18.91 4.30
CA LEU A 529 17.49 19.18 2.86
C LEU A 529 17.74 20.68 2.58
N ILE A 530 17.10 21.57 3.35
CA ILE A 530 17.28 23.02 3.25
C ILE A 530 18.67 23.42 3.73
N ALA A 531 19.11 22.92 4.88
CA ALA A 531 20.42 23.24 5.45
C ALA A 531 21.59 22.82 4.54
N ASP A 532 21.48 21.66 3.91
CA ASP A 532 22.47 21.13 2.96
C ASP A 532 22.32 21.74 1.54
N LYS A 533 21.38 22.68 1.36
CA LYS A 533 21.14 23.39 0.09
C LYS A 533 20.71 22.46 -1.06
N TYR A 534 20.08 21.32 -0.77
CA TYR A 534 19.40 20.56 -1.82
C TYR A 534 18.26 21.39 -2.41
N THR A 535 17.56 22.15 -1.57
CA THR A 535 16.40 22.99 -1.92
C THR A 535 16.25 24.13 -0.90
N SER A 536 15.16 24.87 -1.00
CA SER A 536 14.70 25.84 0.01
C SER A 536 13.19 25.73 0.18
N SER A 537 12.61 26.35 1.23
CA SER A 537 11.16 26.32 1.45
C SER A 537 10.34 26.82 0.25
N ALA A 538 10.90 27.72 -0.55
CA ALA A 538 10.26 28.22 -1.77
C ALA A 538 10.20 27.19 -2.92
N HIS A 539 10.94 26.10 -2.83
CA HIS A 539 11.05 25.06 -3.85
C HIS A 539 10.78 23.65 -3.32
N LEU A 540 10.40 23.51 -2.03
CA LEU A 540 10.15 22.24 -1.37
C LEU A 540 8.64 21.97 -1.28
N ALA A 541 8.19 20.92 -1.95
CA ALA A 541 6.85 20.38 -1.80
C ALA A 541 6.85 19.08 -0.98
N VAL A 542 5.72 18.77 -0.31
CA VAL A 542 5.51 17.51 0.39
C VAL A 542 4.35 16.73 -0.23
N MET A 543 4.50 15.39 -0.32
CA MET A 543 3.49 14.52 -0.92
C MET A 543 3.32 13.24 -0.10
N GLY A 544 2.07 12.76 0.02
CA GLY A 544 1.76 11.48 0.64
C GLY A 544 0.31 11.08 0.45
N GLY A 545 0.04 9.78 0.57
CA GLY A 545 -1.31 9.23 0.41
C GLY A 545 -1.77 8.43 1.62
N SER A 546 -3.10 8.37 1.88
CA SER A 546 -3.68 7.64 3.01
C SER A 546 -3.15 8.16 4.35
N ASN A 547 -2.48 7.35 5.16
CA ASN A 547 -1.73 7.83 6.33
C ASN A 547 -0.66 8.89 5.94
N GLY A 548 -0.04 8.78 4.76
CA GLY A 548 0.82 9.83 4.20
C GLY A 548 0.04 11.12 3.85
N GLY A 549 -1.24 11.00 3.52
CA GLY A 549 -2.14 12.14 3.36
C GLY A 549 -2.43 12.85 4.69
N LEU A 550 -2.60 12.09 5.79
CA LEU A 550 -2.61 12.66 7.14
C LEU A 550 -1.29 13.39 7.44
N LEU A 551 -0.16 12.73 7.16
CA LEU A 551 1.18 13.30 7.35
C LEU A 551 1.32 14.67 6.68
N THR A 552 0.92 14.79 5.41
CA THR A 552 1.06 16.03 4.64
C THR A 552 0.09 17.12 5.14
N ALA A 553 -1.14 16.76 5.49
CA ALA A 553 -2.09 17.71 6.06
C ALA A 553 -1.64 18.23 7.43
N VAL A 554 -1.06 17.37 8.28
CA VAL A 554 -0.43 17.77 9.55
C VAL A 554 0.77 18.67 9.29
N ALA A 555 1.62 18.31 8.33
CA ALA A 555 2.81 19.10 7.99
C ALA A 555 2.45 20.54 7.63
N VAL A 556 1.41 20.73 6.81
CA VAL A 556 0.93 22.06 6.41
C VAL A 556 0.31 22.83 7.59
N THR A 557 -0.40 22.18 8.50
CA THR A 557 -1.03 22.86 9.63
C THR A 557 -0.09 23.17 10.77
N GLN A 558 0.96 22.35 10.99
CA GLN A 558 1.95 22.56 12.06
C GLN A 558 3.14 23.41 11.62
N ARG A 559 3.63 23.25 10.39
CA ARG A 559 4.85 23.89 9.88
C ARG A 559 4.65 24.45 8.46
N PRO A 560 3.66 25.34 8.25
CA PRO A 560 3.34 25.86 6.89
C PRO A 560 4.54 26.53 6.19
N GLU A 561 5.47 27.11 6.95
CA GLU A 561 6.61 27.85 6.43
C GLU A 561 7.70 26.99 5.78
N LEU A 562 7.63 25.67 5.94
CA LEU A 562 8.60 24.75 5.31
C LEU A 562 8.27 24.44 3.87
N TRP A 563 7.03 24.63 3.43
CA TRP A 563 6.51 24.09 2.18
C TRP A 563 6.04 25.17 1.21
N THR A 564 6.35 25.03 -0.07
CA THR A 564 5.70 25.80 -1.12
C THR A 564 4.39 25.17 -1.58
N ALA A 565 4.30 23.83 -1.54
CA ALA A 565 3.10 23.10 -1.92
C ALA A 565 2.97 21.76 -1.19
N ALA A 566 1.74 21.22 -1.16
CA ALA A 566 1.50 19.88 -0.67
C ALA A 566 0.46 19.12 -1.52
N ILE A 567 0.68 17.79 -1.69
CA ILE A 567 -0.36 16.87 -2.17
C ILE A 567 -0.75 15.95 -1.01
N SER A 568 -2.04 15.97 -0.67
CA SER A 568 -2.64 15.13 0.36
C SER A 568 -3.65 14.19 -0.32
N ALA A 569 -3.18 12.99 -0.69
CA ALA A 569 -3.99 12.04 -1.45
C ALA A 569 -4.75 11.08 -0.52
N VAL A 570 -6.05 10.89 -0.78
CA VAL A 570 -6.97 10.01 -0.01
C VAL A 570 -6.74 10.10 1.50
N PRO A 571 -6.70 11.31 2.09
CA PRO A 571 -6.17 11.56 3.43
C PRO A 571 -7.16 11.26 4.55
N LEU A 572 -6.61 11.05 5.77
CA LEU A 572 -7.35 11.21 7.01
C LEU A 572 -7.06 12.62 7.56
N CYS A 573 -8.09 13.49 7.66
CA CYS A 573 -7.91 14.86 8.15
C CYS A 573 -8.69 15.15 9.44
N ASP A 574 -9.87 14.57 9.60
CA ASP A 574 -10.67 14.66 10.83
C ASP A 574 -10.41 13.44 11.70
N MET A 575 -9.43 13.56 12.60
CA MET A 575 -8.98 12.45 13.44
C MET A 575 -9.86 12.20 14.66
N LEU A 576 -10.83 13.08 14.95
CA LEU A 576 -11.77 12.85 16.03
C LEU A 576 -12.96 11.99 15.57
N ARG A 577 -13.23 11.95 14.27
CA ARG A 577 -14.39 11.23 13.71
C ARG A 577 -13.98 10.09 12.76
N TYR A 578 -12.68 9.88 12.50
CA TYR A 578 -12.22 8.93 11.50
C TYR A 578 -12.80 7.51 11.72
N GLN A 579 -12.88 7.06 12.97
CA GLN A 579 -13.34 5.71 13.33
C GLN A 579 -14.83 5.47 13.08
N ASP A 580 -15.61 6.53 12.80
CA ASP A 580 -17.05 6.43 12.59
C ASP A 580 -17.42 6.02 11.16
N PHE A 581 -16.44 5.95 10.25
CA PHE A 581 -16.66 5.75 8.82
C PHE A 581 -16.01 4.46 8.31
N LEU A 582 -16.73 3.74 7.44
CA LEU A 582 -16.26 2.57 6.71
C LEU A 582 -15.60 1.54 7.63
N LEU A 583 -14.39 1.09 7.30
CA LEU A 583 -13.65 0.09 8.07
C LEU A 583 -12.66 0.69 9.08
N ALA A 584 -12.73 1.98 9.37
CA ALA A 584 -11.68 2.69 10.10
C ALA A 584 -11.53 2.29 11.58
N LYS A 585 -12.48 1.54 12.17
CA LYS A 585 -12.27 0.93 13.50
C LYS A 585 -11.13 -0.09 13.52
N PHE A 586 -10.73 -0.64 12.36
CA PHE A 586 -9.52 -1.46 12.26
C PHE A 586 -8.24 -0.69 12.61
N TRP A 587 -8.25 0.65 12.49
CA TRP A 587 -7.09 1.51 12.72
C TRP A 587 -6.99 2.03 14.15
N VAL A 588 -7.94 1.69 15.01
CA VAL A 588 -7.90 2.07 16.43
C VAL A 588 -6.62 1.58 17.13
N PRO A 589 -6.07 0.38 16.86
CA PRO A 589 -4.77 -0.02 17.39
C PRO A 589 -3.59 0.86 16.96
N GLU A 590 -3.69 1.55 15.82
CA GLU A 590 -2.64 2.46 15.30
C GLU A 590 -2.79 3.90 15.82
N TYR A 591 -4.05 4.42 15.85
CA TYR A 591 -4.30 5.82 16.17
C TYR A 591 -4.92 6.08 17.53
N GLY A 592 -5.66 5.12 18.09
CA GLY A 592 -6.56 5.32 19.23
C GLY A 592 -7.95 5.75 18.79
N ALA A 593 -8.91 5.73 19.71
CA ALA A 593 -10.30 6.16 19.47
C ALA A 593 -10.61 7.44 20.25
N SER A 594 -11.32 8.39 19.64
CA SER A 594 -11.68 9.67 20.29
C SER A 594 -12.66 9.50 21.47
N SER A 595 -13.29 8.33 21.60
CA SER A 595 -14.10 7.95 22.77
C SER A 595 -13.27 7.64 24.02
N ASP A 596 -11.97 7.34 23.87
CA ASP A 596 -11.01 7.22 24.96
C ASP A 596 -10.43 8.61 25.27
N PRO A 597 -10.59 9.13 26.51
CA PRO A 597 -10.07 10.48 26.87
C PRO A 597 -8.57 10.65 26.66
N ALA A 598 -7.77 9.59 26.86
CA ALA A 598 -6.33 9.65 26.61
C ALA A 598 -6.06 9.75 25.09
N ALA A 599 -6.72 8.92 24.28
CA ALA A 599 -6.57 8.95 22.83
C ALA A 599 -7.14 10.26 22.23
N PHE A 600 -8.24 10.79 22.74
CA PHE A 600 -8.77 12.08 22.34
C PHE A 600 -7.72 13.19 22.44
N ALA A 601 -6.91 13.20 23.53
CA ALA A 601 -5.91 14.23 23.74
C ALA A 601 -4.87 14.27 22.61
N TRP A 602 -4.27 13.12 22.25
CA TRP A 602 -3.28 13.12 21.16
C TRP A 602 -3.91 13.21 19.78
N LEU A 603 -5.09 12.61 19.54
CA LEU A 603 -5.80 12.75 18.26
C LEU A 603 -6.11 14.21 17.96
N ARG A 604 -6.63 14.96 18.96
CA ARG A 604 -6.91 16.38 18.83
C ARG A 604 -5.66 17.20 18.59
N ALA A 605 -4.56 16.86 19.27
CA ALA A 605 -3.31 17.60 19.21
C ALA A 605 -2.71 17.63 17.79
N TYR A 606 -2.83 16.56 17.02
CA TYR A 606 -2.32 16.52 15.64
C TYR A 606 -3.38 16.55 14.54
N SER A 607 -4.68 16.40 14.84
CA SER A 607 -5.74 16.40 13.82
C SER A 607 -5.69 17.65 12.95
N PRO A 608 -5.39 17.56 11.64
CA PRO A 608 -5.21 18.75 10.81
C PRO A 608 -6.50 19.58 10.71
N TYR A 609 -7.64 18.93 10.63
CA TYR A 609 -8.95 19.60 10.58
C TYR A 609 -9.21 20.49 11.81
N HIS A 610 -8.75 20.09 13.00
CA HIS A 610 -8.95 20.82 14.25
C HIS A 610 -7.84 21.83 14.58
N ASN A 611 -6.70 21.77 13.86
CA ASN A 611 -5.53 22.61 14.10
C ASN A 611 -5.26 23.66 13.01
N ALA A 612 -6.04 23.69 11.92
CA ALA A 612 -5.96 24.77 10.95
C ALA A 612 -6.40 26.09 11.60
N LYS A 613 -5.55 27.13 11.53
CA LYS A 613 -5.77 28.43 12.19
C LYS A 613 -6.24 29.47 11.17
N PRO A 614 -7.24 30.30 11.50
CA PRO A 614 -7.63 31.42 10.65
C PRO A 614 -6.51 32.43 10.44
N GLY A 615 -6.41 33.00 9.24
CA GLY A 615 -5.43 34.03 8.91
C GLY A 615 -3.99 33.56 8.80
N THR A 616 -3.76 32.24 8.72
CA THR A 616 -2.44 31.68 8.47
C THR A 616 -2.17 31.62 6.97
N THR A 617 -0.98 31.99 6.55
CA THR A 617 -0.50 31.78 5.17
C THR A 617 -0.15 30.29 5.01
N TYR A 618 -1.10 29.51 4.44
CA TYR A 618 -0.87 28.12 4.12
C TYR A 618 -0.26 27.98 2.72
N PRO A 619 0.65 27.00 2.49
CA PRO A 619 1.15 26.70 1.17
C PRO A 619 0.01 26.23 0.25
N SER A 620 0.25 26.23 -1.05
CA SER A 620 -0.65 25.62 -2.00
C SER A 620 -0.94 24.17 -1.64
N MET A 621 -2.21 23.71 -1.79
CA MET A 621 -2.61 22.33 -1.50
C MET A 621 -3.47 21.71 -2.60
N LEU A 622 -3.18 20.45 -2.94
CA LEU A 622 -4.05 19.60 -3.76
C LEU A 622 -4.48 18.39 -2.93
N PHE A 623 -5.78 18.35 -2.60
CA PHE A 623 -6.41 17.17 -2.03
C PHE A 623 -6.95 16.27 -3.15
N THR A 624 -6.74 14.94 -3.03
CA THR A 624 -7.38 13.98 -3.93
C THR A 624 -8.17 12.95 -3.13
N ALA A 625 -9.30 12.47 -3.67
CA ALA A 625 -10.12 11.42 -3.06
C ALA A 625 -10.80 10.56 -4.13
N GLY A 626 -11.15 9.34 -3.77
CA GLY A 626 -12.02 8.47 -4.56
C GLY A 626 -13.41 8.42 -3.97
N GLU A 627 -14.45 8.54 -4.78
CA GLU A 627 -15.84 8.46 -4.29
C GLU A 627 -16.22 7.04 -3.87
N ASN A 628 -15.57 6.02 -4.47
CA ASN A 628 -15.77 4.59 -4.16
C ASN A 628 -14.74 4.06 -3.15
N ASP A 629 -14.01 4.94 -2.46
CA ASP A 629 -13.02 4.52 -1.48
C ASP A 629 -13.70 3.77 -0.32
N SER A 630 -13.39 2.47 -0.22
CA SER A 630 -13.93 1.59 0.83
C SER A 630 -13.08 1.59 2.11
N ARG A 631 -11.95 2.33 2.13
CA ARG A 631 -11.04 2.45 3.26
C ARG A 631 -11.16 3.81 3.94
N VAL A 632 -10.80 4.88 3.24
CA VAL A 632 -10.81 6.26 3.75
C VAL A 632 -11.94 7.04 3.10
N HIS A 633 -12.89 7.47 3.90
CA HIS A 633 -14.05 8.19 3.40
C HIS A 633 -13.67 9.55 2.78
N PRO A 634 -14.20 9.93 1.60
CA PRO A 634 -13.85 11.19 0.91
C PRO A 634 -14.19 12.45 1.69
N LEU A 635 -15.00 12.34 2.76
CA LEU A 635 -15.31 13.45 3.67
C LEU A 635 -14.05 14.19 4.17
N HIS A 636 -12.96 13.45 4.44
CA HIS A 636 -11.75 14.02 5.01
C HIS A 636 -11.12 15.05 4.07
N ALA A 637 -11.01 14.73 2.79
CA ALA A 637 -10.51 15.65 1.76
C ALA A 637 -11.47 16.83 1.56
N ARG A 638 -12.78 16.57 1.48
CA ARG A 638 -13.82 17.61 1.30
C ARG A 638 -13.82 18.61 2.45
N LYS A 639 -13.92 18.15 3.68
CA LYS A 639 -13.96 19.00 4.88
C LYS A 639 -12.68 19.81 5.03
N MET A 640 -11.52 19.18 4.80
CA MET A 640 -10.23 19.86 4.94
C MET A 640 -10.02 20.93 3.87
N ALA A 641 -10.38 20.65 2.62
CA ALA A 641 -10.32 21.63 1.54
C ALA A 641 -11.22 22.85 1.84
N ALA A 642 -12.49 22.62 2.23
CA ALA A 642 -13.42 23.68 2.62
C ALA A 642 -12.87 24.54 3.77
N LEU A 643 -12.32 23.89 4.79
CA LEU A 643 -11.77 24.56 5.97
C LEU A 643 -10.56 25.44 5.61
N LEU A 644 -9.59 24.89 4.88
CA LEU A 644 -8.40 25.66 4.49
C LEU A 644 -8.73 26.79 3.53
N GLN A 645 -9.64 26.59 2.57
CA GLN A 645 -10.13 27.66 1.68
C GLN A 645 -10.75 28.84 2.47
N SER A 646 -11.39 28.54 3.62
CA SER A 646 -12.00 29.57 4.47
C SER A 646 -11.01 30.24 5.44
N ARG A 647 -9.92 29.58 5.80
CA ARG A 647 -8.98 30.03 6.86
C ARG A 647 -7.67 30.58 6.33
N SER A 648 -7.28 30.23 5.12
CA SER A 648 -6.02 30.69 4.53
C SER A 648 -6.02 32.19 4.27
N ALA A 649 -4.91 32.84 4.61
CA ALA A 649 -4.61 34.22 4.22
C ALA A 649 -3.79 34.29 2.93
N SER A 650 -3.48 33.16 2.30
CA SER A 650 -2.68 33.07 1.08
C SER A 650 -3.43 33.63 -0.13
N ASP A 651 -2.67 34.09 -1.11
CA ASP A 651 -3.25 34.46 -2.42
C ASP A 651 -3.74 33.20 -3.15
N ALA A 652 -5.04 33.07 -3.30
CA ALA A 652 -5.68 31.91 -3.93
C ALA A 652 -5.23 31.69 -5.39
N ALA A 653 -4.68 32.69 -6.06
CA ALA A 653 -4.16 32.53 -7.42
C ALA A 653 -2.73 31.97 -7.46
N ALA A 654 -1.91 32.34 -6.48
CA ALA A 654 -0.53 31.86 -6.36
C ALA A 654 -0.42 30.57 -5.56
N GLU A 655 -1.19 30.44 -4.49
CA GLU A 655 -1.18 29.36 -3.51
C GLU A 655 -2.57 28.73 -3.37
N PRO A 656 -3.15 28.14 -4.44
CA PRO A 656 -4.51 27.64 -4.44
C PRO A 656 -4.66 26.41 -3.54
N ILE A 657 -5.83 26.28 -2.93
CA ILE A 657 -6.27 25.07 -2.23
C ILE A 657 -7.30 24.37 -3.09
N LEU A 658 -6.92 23.23 -3.65
CA LEU A 658 -7.65 22.49 -4.67
C LEU A 658 -8.16 21.15 -4.15
N LEU A 659 -9.29 20.69 -4.70
CA LEU A 659 -9.85 19.37 -4.44
C LEU A 659 -10.15 18.65 -5.75
N TYR A 660 -9.68 17.40 -5.85
CA TYR A 660 -10.04 16.44 -6.89
C TYR A 660 -10.76 15.22 -6.28
N VAL A 661 -11.95 14.93 -6.75
CA VAL A 661 -12.68 13.69 -6.39
C VAL A 661 -12.90 12.87 -7.65
N ASP A 662 -12.34 11.66 -7.71
CA ASP A 662 -12.57 10.72 -8.81
C ASP A 662 -13.78 9.83 -8.49
N ARG A 663 -14.81 9.92 -9.30
CA ARG A 663 -16.09 9.20 -9.12
C ARG A 663 -16.02 7.72 -9.50
N ASP A 664 -15.01 7.33 -10.27
CA ASP A 664 -14.80 5.95 -10.72
C ASP A 664 -13.53 5.35 -10.12
N ALA A 665 -13.11 5.81 -8.96
CA ALA A 665 -11.94 5.32 -8.25
C ALA A 665 -12.22 5.13 -6.75
N GLY A 666 -11.50 4.19 -6.16
CA GLY A 666 -11.44 3.96 -4.73
C GLY A 666 -10.13 4.48 -4.12
N HIS A 667 -9.51 3.68 -3.24
CA HIS A 667 -8.29 4.06 -2.49
C HIS A 667 -7.00 4.07 -3.35
N GLY A 668 -7.10 3.74 -4.63
CA GLY A 668 -5.97 3.73 -5.59
C GLY A 668 -5.82 2.43 -6.37
N ALA A 669 -6.25 1.29 -5.83
CA ALA A 669 -6.26 0.02 -6.55
C ALA A 669 -7.28 0.01 -7.69
N GLY A 670 -7.02 -0.77 -8.76
CA GLY A 670 -7.96 -1.00 -9.84
C GLY A 670 -8.21 0.18 -10.79
N LYS A 671 -7.51 1.31 -10.62
CA LYS A 671 -7.67 2.49 -11.49
C LYS A 671 -7.15 2.21 -12.90
N PRO A 672 -7.93 2.46 -13.98
CA PRO A 672 -7.48 2.30 -15.37
C PRO A 672 -6.23 3.11 -15.70
N LEU A 673 -5.41 2.63 -16.64
CA LEU A 673 -4.16 3.28 -17.01
C LEU A 673 -4.36 4.75 -17.46
N ASP A 674 -5.37 5.00 -18.30
CA ASP A 674 -5.64 6.35 -18.81
C ASP A 674 -5.99 7.33 -17.69
N LYS A 675 -6.76 6.88 -16.68
CA LYS A 675 -7.06 7.69 -15.49
C LYS A 675 -5.81 7.93 -14.66
N ARG A 676 -4.93 6.91 -14.48
CA ARG A 676 -3.66 7.08 -13.78
C ARG A 676 -2.73 8.07 -14.49
N ILE A 677 -2.69 8.06 -15.83
CA ILE A 677 -1.93 9.03 -16.62
C ILE A 677 -2.48 10.43 -16.39
N SER A 678 -3.79 10.62 -16.50
CA SER A 678 -4.44 11.92 -16.29
C SER A 678 -4.17 12.48 -14.89
N GLU A 679 -4.31 11.65 -13.86
CA GLU A 679 -4.02 12.03 -12.47
C GLU A 679 -2.53 12.38 -12.27
N ALA A 680 -1.62 11.60 -12.85
CA ALA A 680 -0.19 11.91 -12.80
C ALA A 680 0.12 13.24 -13.48
N VAL A 681 -0.51 13.54 -14.62
CA VAL A 681 -0.37 14.84 -15.29
C VAL A 681 -0.86 15.98 -14.39
N ASP A 682 -1.99 15.82 -13.70
CA ASP A 682 -2.51 16.82 -12.78
C ASP A 682 -1.56 17.06 -11.60
N GLN A 683 -1.17 15.98 -10.92
CA GLN A 683 -0.29 16.05 -9.75
C GLN A 683 1.09 16.64 -10.08
N TRP A 684 1.71 16.14 -11.14
CA TRP A 684 3.08 16.59 -11.49
C TRP A 684 3.10 17.97 -12.15
N SER A 685 2.09 18.37 -12.93
CA SER A 685 2.01 19.74 -13.42
C SER A 685 1.82 20.74 -12.27
N TYR A 686 1.00 20.38 -11.29
CA TYR A 686 0.81 21.15 -10.06
C TYR A 686 2.11 21.29 -9.26
N LEU A 687 2.80 20.17 -8.96
CA LEU A 687 4.06 20.18 -8.22
C LEU A 687 5.15 20.96 -8.97
N MET A 688 5.29 20.74 -10.27
CA MET A 688 6.27 21.46 -11.09
C MET A 688 6.00 22.96 -11.14
N TRP A 689 4.73 23.36 -11.22
CA TRP A 689 4.35 24.76 -11.16
C TRP A 689 4.80 25.39 -9.84
N GLN A 690 4.39 24.82 -8.74
CA GLN A 690 4.62 25.38 -7.41
C GLN A 690 6.11 25.35 -6.99
N THR A 691 6.86 24.34 -7.40
CA THR A 691 8.29 24.23 -7.08
C THR A 691 9.20 24.99 -8.05
N GLY A 692 8.65 25.53 -9.16
CA GLY A 692 9.40 26.26 -10.18
C GLY A 692 10.01 25.41 -11.30
N ALA A 693 9.61 24.13 -11.42
CA ALA A 693 10.06 23.21 -12.49
C ALA A 693 9.18 23.25 -13.76
N CYS A 694 8.09 24.01 -13.78
CA CYS A 694 7.18 24.17 -14.92
C CYS A 694 7.73 25.22 -15.91
N ARG A 695 8.83 24.89 -16.61
CA ARG A 695 9.50 25.75 -17.59
C ARG A 695 9.30 25.25 -18.99
#